data_53e56a8ba6ec4f52b2ed085d896e5d63
#
_entry.id   53e56a8ba6ec4f52b2ed085d896e5d63
#
_cell.length_a   1.000
_cell.length_b   1.000
_cell.length_c   1.000
_cell.angle_alpha   90.00
_cell.angle_beta   90.00
_cell.angle_gamma   90.00
#
_symmetry.space_group_name_H-M   'P 1'
#
loop_
_entity.id
_entity.type
_entity.pdbx_description
1 polymer ?
#
loop_
_entity_poly.entity_id
_entity_poly.type
_entity_poly.pdbx_seq_one_letter_code
_entity_poly.pdbx_strand_id
1 'polypeptide(L)'
;MKKIKIKKRTKKTNIKSNDKGNLSAFKRRFKKGNLGEKILIIIMLILVSVFILGFAFAIYIVISAPDFDVNNLYTKEASIVYDSENNEIARLGTENRQRVTYDDLPEVFVDALVATEDSRFFQHHGVDLARFIKASIGQVLGQSGAGGASTLTMQIAKQRYSGYESSGIKGIVRKFTDMYMSVFKLEKTYTKEQLIEFYVNIPDLGSSAFGIEQAAQTYFNKSISEVNLAEAALLVGLFQAPSAYNPINYPEKAEARRNQVLNLMKRHGYINDEECEIAKSIKVKDMIYNGSRSNNKNIGFINTVVEEVIKRTGKNPYIVPMKIKSTMIQSKQDVLNDLYAGTNKNLKWPNEYIRAGVAVTDVNTGAIVAVGANRKNDERNYNYATMIKRHPGSSAKPIFDYGPAIEYLNWSTGQMVVDDEYTYSNGGYIKNWDNRYKGIMTIKTALASSRNIPALYAFQQLSQNQLKTFVTGLGITPEYENGYINEAHSIGGFNGVNPLQMSAAYATFARGGVYIEPYSFTEIEFLDTGEIYTVTPEKRTVMSDSTAYMINAILTYAVKSGEVSAGSKSGTEVASKTGTSTIPAATKKGCTVKGDIIGDSWQVTYTPEYSYAVWVGYDENKGNTCLTSTAANTVKKAIVRELTYKINSTNKIFTKPASVVTATIELETNPIQLASEYTPDNLKSVEYFKEGTVPDTESTRFSKLSVPTNIKADYVSGTNIVTLTWNGIDTPDAVSDTFLDNYFKENYGVWAEKYLGKRKEYNSANIGNFGYDIYVNNGSGYNYVAFSTGTTYTYTGTITNNTTFMVKSAYSIFKNNASDPITVTVNAINDNPGENISVELNGASSMTVAEYYNFIKNNKPLKVHSNNNDITDKASYTTTCLEELTGEECNVTSMDCTTSYILTHKAIYNGKSSKTIQRTLKAGC
;
A
#
# COMPACT_ATOMS: atom_id res chain seq x y z
N MET A 1 -0.10 54.22 -45.90
CA MET A 1 0.78 54.67 -47.08
C MET A 1 1.42 55.96 -46.76
N LYS A 2 2.71 55.99 -46.51
CA LYS A 2 3.72 56.94 -46.96
C LYS A 2 5.03 56.55 -46.31
N LYS A 3 5.88 55.98 -47.14
CA LYS A 3 7.29 55.70 -46.82
C LYS A 3 8.06 57.03 -46.83
N ILE A 4 8.68 57.39 -45.69
CA ILE A 4 9.69 58.46 -45.64
C ILE A 4 11.06 57.81 -45.72
N LYS A 5 11.75 58.02 -46.85
CA LYS A 5 13.17 57.72 -47.06
C LYS A 5 14.04 58.76 -46.34
N ILE A 6 14.79 58.30 -45.34
CA ILE A 6 15.86 59.14 -44.73
C ILE A 6 17.17 58.81 -45.42
N LYS A 7 17.72 59.79 -46.14
CA LYS A 7 19.06 59.72 -46.74
C LYS A 7 20.17 59.72 -45.65
N LYS A 8 20.95 58.69 -45.62
CA LYS A 8 22.22 58.64 -44.84
C LYS A 8 23.21 59.60 -45.52
N ARG A 9 23.59 60.62 -44.80
CA ARG A 9 24.79 61.48 -45.09
C ARG A 9 25.91 60.98 -44.22
N THR A 10 26.84 60.20 -44.74
CA THR A 10 28.11 59.84 -44.13
C THR A 10 29.06 61.04 -44.19
N LYS A 11 29.28 61.65 -43.06
CA LYS A 11 30.49 62.49 -42.84
C LYS A 11 31.56 61.59 -42.18
N LYS A 12 32.58 61.27 -42.98
CA LYS A 12 33.82 60.70 -42.43
C LYS A 12 34.57 61.81 -41.65
N THR A 13 34.50 61.76 -40.35
CA THR A 13 35.44 62.42 -39.46
C THR A 13 36.54 61.44 -39.08
N ASN A 14 37.74 61.75 -39.61
CA ASN A 14 38.96 61.05 -39.19
C ASN A 14 39.29 61.37 -37.75
N ILE A 15 38.94 60.50 -36.81
CA ILE A 15 39.47 60.52 -35.45
C ILE A 15 40.77 59.69 -35.50
N LYS A 16 41.88 60.37 -35.54
CA LYS A 16 43.22 59.75 -35.33
C LYS A 16 43.21 59.09 -33.94
N SER A 17 43.41 57.78 -33.89
CA SER A 17 43.54 56.99 -32.71
C SER A 17 44.75 57.39 -31.87
N ASN A 18 44.48 58.07 -30.75
CA ASN A 18 45.46 58.34 -29.69
C ASN A 18 45.57 57.23 -28.65
N ASP A 19 44.87 56.10 -28.92
CA ASP A 19 44.74 55.04 -27.91
C ASP A 19 45.95 54.10 -27.73
N LYS A 20 46.86 54.06 -28.72
CA LYS A 20 48.07 53.25 -28.57
C LYS A 20 49.13 53.87 -27.60
N GLY A 21 49.07 55.18 -27.35
CA GLY A 21 49.98 55.89 -26.46
C GLY A 21 49.70 55.64 -24.97
N ASN A 22 48.39 55.60 -24.61
CA ASN A 22 47.97 55.44 -23.21
C ASN A 22 48.20 54.03 -22.69
N LEU A 23 47.93 52.98 -23.51
CA LEU A 23 48.14 51.60 -23.11
C LEU A 23 49.60 51.20 -22.97
N SER A 24 50.48 51.83 -23.78
CA SER A 24 51.96 51.67 -23.69
C SER A 24 52.54 52.38 -22.46
N ALA A 25 52.01 53.57 -22.11
CA ALA A 25 52.39 54.32 -20.91
C ALA A 25 51.98 53.61 -19.64
N PHE A 26 50.72 53.00 -19.62
CA PHE A 26 50.24 52.18 -18.54
C PHE A 26 51.07 50.90 -18.36
N LYS A 27 51.39 50.18 -19.42
CA LYS A 27 52.26 49.01 -19.38
C LYS A 27 53.68 49.32 -18.89
N ARG A 28 54.26 50.51 -19.26
CA ARG A 28 55.55 50.96 -18.76
C ARG A 28 55.57 51.33 -17.27
N ARG A 29 54.44 51.95 -16.77
CA ARG A 29 54.26 52.30 -15.35
C ARG A 29 54.11 51.10 -14.49
N PHE A 30 53.29 50.09 -14.95
CA PHE A 30 53.12 48.79 -14.28
C PHE A 30 54.41 47.97 -14.23
N LYS A 31 55.26 48.00 -15.27
CA LYS A 31 56.54 47.28 -15.28
C LYS A 31 57.60 47.92 -14.36
N LYS A 32 57.66 49.28 -14.22
CA LYS A 32 58.64 50.01 -13.43
C LYS A 32 58.23 50.31 -12.00
N GLY A 33 56.99 50.21 -11.63
CA GLY A 33 56.47 50.46 -10.30
C GLY A 33 57.00 49.48 -9.27
N ASN A 34 57.16 49.99 -8.01
CA ASN A 34 57.42 49.11 -6.87
C ASN A 34 56.24 48.21 -6.56
N LEU A 35 56.37 47.26 -5.63
CA LEU A 35 55.32 46.26 -5.32
C LEU A 35 54.01 46.95 -4.86
N GLY A 36 54.12 48.05 -4.07
CA GLY A 36 52.94 48.76 -3.59
C GLY A 36 52.16 49.49 -4.69
N GLU A 37 52.86 50.07 -5.68
CA GLU A 37 52.21 50.73 -6.82
C GLU A 37 51.52 49.70 -7.74
N LYS A 38 52.10 48.53 -7.91
CA LYS A 38 51.48 47.45 -8.66
C LYS A 38 50.20 46.91 -8.01
N ILE A 39 50.20 46.70 -6.67
CA ILE A 39 49.06 46.32 -5.88
C ILE A 39 47.95 47.40 -5.98
N LEU A 40 48.31 48.66 -5.87
CA LEU A 40 47.34 49.76 -5.94
C LEU A 40 46.70 49.87 -7.33
N ILE A 41 47.46 49.67 -8.41
CA ILE A 41 46.94 49.64 -9.76
C ILE A 41 46.01 48.42 -9.97
N ILE A 42 46.38 47.25 -9.44
CA ILE A 42 45.50 46.04 -9.51
C ILE A 42 44.22 46.31 -8.73
N ILE A 43 44.28 46.85 -7.50
CA ILE A 43 43.12 47.23 -6.73
C ILE A 43 42.23 48.22 -7.49
N MET A 44 42.83 49.26 -8.09
CA MET A 44 42.08 50.20 -8.91
C MET A 44 41.40 49.60 -10.11
N LEU A 45 42.09 48.67 -10.84
CA LEU A 45 41.50 47.94 -11.94
C LEU A 45 40.35 47.01 -11.50
N ILE A 46 40.50 46.34 -10.36
CA ILE A 46 39.43 45.54 -9.77
C ILE A 46 38.24 46.43 -9.43
N LEU A 47 38.47 47.59 -8.78
CA LEU A 47 37.37 48.52 -8.43
C LEU A 47 36.66 49.06 -9.67
N VAL A 48 37.42 49.43 -10.75
CA VAL A 48 36.86 49.88 -12.02
C VAL A 48 36.04 48.74 -12.68
N SER A 49 36.57 47.50 -12.67
CA SER A 49 35.86 46.34 -13.21
C SER A 49 34.55 46.05 -12.42
N VAL A 50 34.64 46.10 -11.10
CA VAL A 50 33.43 45.91 -10.23
C VAL A 50 32.42 47.04 -10.49
N PHE A 51 32.89 48.29 -10.70
CA PHE A 51 31.99 49.39 -11.03
C PHE A 51 31.30 49.22 -12.39
N ILE A 52 32.07 48.81 -13.43
CA ILE A 52 31.52 48.56 -14.78
C ILE A 52 30.52 47.42 -14.73
N LEU A 53 30.85 46.30 -14.06
CA LEU A 53 29.95 45.14 -13.89
C LEU A 53 28.69 45.53 -13.07
N GLY A 54 28.84 46.29 -12.01
CA GLY A 54 27.74 46.81 -11.20
C GLY A 54 26.82 47.75 -12.01
N PHE A 55 27.41 48.62 -12.85
CA PHE A 55 26.65 49.49 -13.73
C PHE A 55 25.88 48.72 -14.81
N ALA A 56 26.55 47.76 -15.46
CA ALA A 56 25.89 46.88 -16.40
C ALA A 56 24.76 46.08 -15.79
N PHE A 57 24.96 45.58 -14.58
CA PHE A 57 23.93 44.90 -13.79
C PHE A 57 22.76 45.84 -13.43
N ALA A 58 23.03 47.07 -13.06
CA ALA A 58 21.97 48.06 -12.79
C ALA A 58 21.12 48.33 -14.05
N ILE A 59 21.78 48.51 -15.22
CA ILE A 59 21.09 48.65 -16.50
C ILE A 59 20.23 47.41 -16.80
N TYR A 60 20.75 46.21 -16.57
CA TYR A 60 20.03 44.99 -16.75
C TYR A 60 18.75 44.96 -15.87
N ILE A 61 18.85 45.33 -14.59
CA ILE A 61 17.72 45.42 -13.66
C ILE A 61 16.65 46.36 -14.20
N VAL A 62 17.05 47.57 -14.66
CA VAL A 62 16.10 48.58 -15.17
C VAL A 62 15.37 48.09 -16.42
N ILE A 63 16.10 47.41 -17.35
CA ILE A 63 15.51 46.91 -18.60
C ILE A 63 14.63 45.68 -18.35
N SER A 64 15.01 44.82 -17.40
CA SER A 64 14.29 43.58 -17.08
C SER A 64 13.20 43.78 -16.02
N ALA A 65 13.10 44.95 -15.41
CA ALA A 65 12.05 45.23 -14.43
C ALA A 65 10.66 45.17 -15.10
N PRO A 66 9.67 44.56 -14.44
CA PRO A 66 8.30 44.52 -14.96
C PRO A 66 7.73 45.97 -15.08
N ASP A 67 6.80 46.13 -16.02
CA ASP A 67 6.08 47.37 -16.18
C ASP A 67 5.30 47.72 -14.92
N PHE A 68 5.39 48.95 -14.51
CA PHE A 68 4.67 49.46 -13.34
C PHE A 68 3.25 49.83 -13.79
N ASP A 69 2.28 48.98 -13.46
CA ASP A 69 0.86 49.27 -13.65
C ASP A 69 0.18 49.43 -12.28
N VAL A 70 -0.42 50.60 -12.08
CA VAL A 70 -1.19 50.93 -10.88
C VAL A 70 -2.34 49.96 -10.67
N ASN A 71 -2.96 49.46 -11.73
CA ASN A 71 -4.06 48.54 -11.66
C ASN A 71 -3.66 47.21 -11.03
N ASN A 72 -2.39 46.80 -11.12
CA ASN A 72 -1.88 45.61 -10.46
C ASN A 72 -1.87 45.69 -8.94
N LEU A 73 -1.96 46.90 -8.35
CA LEU A 73 -2.11 47.10 -6.91
C LEU A 73 -3.55 46.87 -6.44
N TYR A 74 -4.52 47.02 -7.33
CA TYR A 74 -5.95 46.89 -7.07
C TYR A 74 -6.55 45.79 -7.90
N THR A 75 -6.85 44.66 -7.34
CA THR A 75 -7.60 43.61 -8.03
C THR A 75 -9.09 43.99 -8.05
N LYS A 76 -9.62 44.27 -9.24
CA LYS A 76 -11.02 44.66 -9.43
C LYS A 76 -12.01 43.50 -9.60
N GLU A 77 -11.51 42.29 -9.93
CA GLU A 77 -12.33 41.13 -10.25
C GLU A 77 -11.98 39.93 -9.36
N ALA A 78 -13.02 39.15 -9.01
CA ALA A 78 -12.86 37.89 -8.32
C ALA A 78 -12.31 36.83 -9.27
N SER A 79 -11.51 35.92 -8.76
CA SER A 79 -11.32 34.66 -9.46
C SER A 79 -12.58 33.80 -9.36
N ILE A 80 -12.93 33.14 -10.45
CA ILE A 80 -14.10 32.27 -10.52
C ILE A 80 -13.64 30.84 -10.71
N VAL A 81 -14.10 29.94 -9.85
CA VAL A 81 -13.85 28.51 -9.96
C VAL A 81 -15.10 27.83 -10.49
N TYR A 82 -14.94 27.08 -11.56
CA TYR A 82 -15.98 26.30 -12.21
C TYR A 82 -15.78 24.80 -11.94
N ASP A 83 -16.87 24.03 -11.91
CA ASP A 83 -16.81 22.58 -11.92
C ASP A 83 -16.50 22.02 -13.33
N SER A 84 -16.49 20.71 -13.47
CA SER A 84 -16.22 20.03 -14.76
C SER A 84 -17.29 20.26 -15.83
N GLU A 85 -18.48 20.73 -15.44
CA GLU A 85 -19.61 21.05 -16.31
C GLU A 85 -19.72 22.55 -16.58
N ASN A 86 -18.74 23.35 -16.17
CA ASN A 86 -18.68 24.81 -16.24
C ASN A 86 -19.73 25.54 -15.38
N ASN A 87 -20.23 24.92 -14.31
CA ASN A 87 -21.02 25.63 -13.32
C ASN A 87 -20.09 26.35 -12.34
N GLU A 88 -20.44 27.58 -11.99
CA GLU A 88 -19.71 28.33 -10.98
C GLU A 88 -19.89 27.68 -9.59
N ILE A 89 -18.77 27.38 -8.94
CA ILE A 89 -18.76 26.78 -7.59
C ILE A 89 -18.17 27.67 -6.52
N ALA A 90 -17.37 28.68 -6.91
CA ALA A 90 -16.85 29.67 -6.00
C ALA A 90 -16.38 30.94 -6.70
N ARG A 91 -16.46 32.05 -5.98
CA ARG A 91 -15.75 33.30 -6.25
C ARG A 91 -14.69 33.53 -5.19
N LEU A 92 -13.45 33.77 -5.60
CA LEU A 92 -12.32 33.98 -4.71
C LEU A 92 -11.87 35.43 -4.82
N GLY A 93 -11.89 36.16 -3.71
CA GLY A 93 -11.24 37.46 -3.60
C GLY A 93 -12.11 38.72 -3.67
N THR A 94 -13.43 38.70 -3.94
CA THR A 94 -14.24 39.95 -4.02
C THR A 94 -15.41 40.06 -3.04
N GLU A 95 -16.04 39.00 -2.64
CA GLU A 95 -17.21 39.13 -1.74
C GLU A 95 -16.88 39.39 -0.29
N ASN A 96 -15.60 39.14 0.13
CA ASN A 96 -15.16 39.33 1.51
C ASN A 96 -13.89 40.17 1.65
N ARG A 97 -13.45 40.92 0.63
CA ARG A 97 -12.41 41.89 0.80
C ARG A 97 -13.03 43.23 1.27
N GLN A 98 -13.20 43.36 2.55
CA GLN A 98 -13.30 44.68 3.13
C GLN A 98 -11.90 45.27 3.07
N ARG A 99 -11.68 46.11 2.02
CA ARG A 99 -10.46 46.87 1.91
C ARG A 99 -10.48 47.92 3.02
N VAL A 100 -9.40 47.95 3.80
CA VAL A 100 -9.22 48.99 4.77
C VAL A 100 -8.36 50.10 4.18
N THR A 101 -8.71 51.32 4.50
CA THR A 101 -7.85 52.47 4.28
C THR A 101 -6.89 52.62 5.46
N TYR A 102 -5.89 53.45 5.32
CA TYR A 102 -4.97 53.71 6.44
C TYR A 102 -5.67 54.24 7.68
N ASP A 103 -6.73 55.02 7.51
CA ASP A 103 -7.52 55.64 8.61
C ASP A 103 -8.37 54.61 9.36
N ASP A 104 -8.62 53.43 8.77
CA ASP A 104 -9.33 52.32 9.43
C ASP A 104 -8.39 51.51 10.34
N LEU A 105 -7.04 51.70 10.23
CA LEU A 105 -6.07 50.97 11.00
C LEU A 105 -5.84 51.63 12.36
N PRO A 106 -6.06 50.92 13.49
CA PRO A 106 -5.76 51.54 14.80
C PRO A 106 -4.25 51.73 14.94
N GLU A 107 -3.85 52.84 15.63
CA GLU A 107 -2.46 53.20 15.85
C GLU A 107 -1.63 52.04 16.39
N VAL A 108 -2.18 51.30 17.33
CA VAL A 108 -1.54 50.10 17.92
C VAL A 108 -1.16 49.03 16.90
N PHE A 109 -1.95 48.87 15.82
CA PHE A 109 -1.66 47.95 14.74
C PHE A 109 -0.54 48.46 13.81
N VAL A 110 -0.58 49.75 13.45
CA VAL A 110 0.45 50.41 12.64
C VAL A 110 1.78 50.36 13.37
N ASP A 111 1.81 50.65 14.65
CA ASP A 111 2.99 50.58 15.52
C ASP A 111 3.59 49.17 15.58
N ALA A 112 2.73 48.17 15.76
CA ALA A 112 3.14 46.76 15.76
C ALA A 112 3.77 46.35 14.42
N LEU A 113 3.14 46.75 13.30
CA LEU A 113 3.60 46.48 11.94
C LEU A 113 4.98 47.15 11.70
N VAL A 114 5.08 48.41 11.95
CA VAL A 114 6.32 49.19 11.74
C VAL A 114 7.43 48.66 12.64
N ALA A 115 7.14 48.44 13.93
CA ALA A 115 8.14 47.91 14.87
C ALA A 115 8.70 46.54 14.43
N THR A 116 7.86 45.72 13.77
CA THR A 116 8.23 44.36 13.43
C THR A 116 8.88 44.24 12.05
N GLU A 117 8.27 44.81 11.04
CA GLU A 117 8.68 44.63 9.65
C GLU A 117 9.72 45.68 9.22
N ASP A 118 9.52 46.95 9.59
CA ASP A 118 10.37 48.04 9.11
C ASP A 118 10.40 49.22 10.08
N SER A 119 11.16 49.11 11.16
CA SER A 119 11.16 50.08 12.25
C SER A 119 11.57 51.50 11.87
N ARG A 120 12.10 51.73 10.68
CA ARG A 120 12.46 53.05 10.13
C ARG A 120 11.68 53.40 8.86
N PHE A 121 10.52 52.75 8.65
CA PHE A 121 9.72 52.92 7.46
C PHE A 121 9.44 54.35 7.07
N PHE A 122 9.09 55.20 8.01
CA PHE A 122 8.83 56.64 7.78
C PHE A 122 10.10 57.50 7.57
N GLN A 123 11.29 56.92 7.75
CA GLN A 123 12.58 57.65 7.67
C GLN A 123 13.35 57.41 6.36
N HIS A 124 13.02 56.39 5.60
CA HIS A 124 13.70 56.06 4.35
C HIS A 124 12.75 56.11 3.15
N HIS A 125 13.29 56.07 1.90
CA HIS A 125 12.53 56.11 0.67
C HIS A 125 12.67 54.78 -0.09
N GLY A 126 11.95 53.77 0.34
CA GLY A 126 11.85 52.46 -0.31
C GLY A 126 12.93 51.47 0.11
N VAL A 127 14.12 51.88 0.44
CA VAL A 127 15.22 51.02 0.89
C VAL A 127 15.89 51.65 2.10
N ASP A 128 16.02 50.88 3.17
CA ASP A 128 16.86 51.22 4.31
C ASP A 128 18.32 50.84 4.03
N LEU A 129 19.09 51.77 3.47
CA LEU A 129 20.44 51.53 3.03
C LEU A 129 21.38 51.10 4.17
N ALA A 130 21.24 51.67 5.38
CA ALA A 130 22.07 51.30 6.52
C ALA A 130 21.79 49.87 7.00
N ARG A 131 20.50 49.48 7.04
CA ARG A 131 20.07 48.12 7.38
C ARG A 131 20.50 47.13 6.29
N PHE A 132 20.41 47.52 5.01
CA PHE A 132 20.85 46.70 3.87
C PHE A 132 22.34 46.42 3.92
N ILE A 133 23.19 47.41 4.13
CA ILE A 133 24.66 47.29 4.25
C ILE A 133 24.99 46.36 5.44
N LYS A 134 24.38 46.59 6.61
CA LYS A 134 24.61 45.81 7.82
C LYS A 134 24.25 44.32 7.59
N ALA A 135 23.10 44.06 6.98
CA ALA A 135 22.67 42.69 6.68
C ALA A 135 23.56 42.01 5.64
N SER A 136 24.01 42.75 4.61
CA SER A 136 24.90 42.22 3.58
C SER A 136 26.28 41.85 4.13
N ILE A 137 26.84 42.68 4.99
CA ILE A 137 28.11 42.42 5.70
C ILE A 137 27.96 41.22 6.63
N GLY A 138 26.86 41.16 7.42
CA GLY A 138 26.58 40.04 8.32
C GLY A 138 26.46 38.70 7.60
N GLN A 139 25.84 38.70 6.43
CA GLN A 139 25.71 37.49 5.59
C GLN A 139 27.06 37.03 5.04
N VAL A 140 27.94 37.95 4.61
CA VAL A 140 29.30 37.64 4.15
C VAL A 140 30.15 37.09 5.30
N LEU A 141 29.94 37.58 6.52
CA LEU A 141 30.66 37.14 7.72
C LEU A 141 30.05 35.87 8.37
N GLY A 142 29.01 35.25 7.78
CA GLY A 142 28.40 34.02 8.28
C GLY A 142 27.58 34.22 9.57
N GLN A 143 27.20 35.44 9.90
CA GLN A 143 26.36 35.73 11.06
C GLN A 143 24.88 35.51 10.75
N SER A 144 24.34 34.36 11.17
CA SER A 144 22.94 33.95 10.95
C SER A 144 21.87 34.83 11.65
N GLY A 145 22.25 35.90 12.33
CA GLY A 145 21.38 36.78 13.11
C GLY A 145 21.30 38.25 12.62
N ALA A 146 21.81 38.58 11.44
CA ALA A 146 21.97 39.96 10.96
C ALA A 146 20.65 40.69 10.60
N GLY A 147 19.47 40.08 10.82
CA GLY A 147 18.14 40.61 10.53
C GLY A 147 17.80 40.71 9.03
N GLY A 148 16.51 40.78 8.69
CA GLY A 148 16.05 40.97 7.31
C GLY A 148 16.36 42.35 6.77
N ALA A 149 16.86 42.46 5.53
CA ALA A 149 17.19 43.74 4.86
C ALA A 149 16.05 44.29 3.99
N SER A 150 14.89 43.60 3.95
CA SER A 150 13.76 44.03 3.13
C SER A 150 12.89 45.02 3.88
N THR A 151 12.47 46.07 3.19
CA THR A 151 11.54 47.09 3.68
C THR A 151 10.10 46.69 3.35
N LEU A 152 9.12 47.32 3.97
CA LEU A 152 7.71 47.15 3.64
C LEU A 152 7.45 47.37 2.13
N THR A 153 8.02 48.47 1.56
CA THR A 153 7.87 48.77 0.14
C THR A 153 8.47 47.70 -0.76
N MET A 154 9.63 47.15 -0.39
CA MET A 154 10.22 46.00 -1.11
C MET A 154 9.36 44.73 -1.04
N GLN A 155 8.65 44.52 0.08
CA GLN A 155 7.74 43.39 0.20
C GLN A 155 6.50 43.55 -0.70
N ILE A 156 5.98 44.77 -0.85
CA ILE A 156 4.90 45.07 -1.83
C ILE A 156 5.39 44.80 -3.25
N ALA A 157 6.58 45.33 -3.61
CA ALA A 157 7.18 45.06 -4.92
C ALA A 157 7.32 43.58 -5.23
N LYS A 158 7.81 42.81 -4.24
CA LYS A 158 7.97 41.38 -4.35
C LYS A 158 6.61 40.69 -4.58
N GLN A 159 5.58 41.00 -3.83
CA GLN A 159 4.27 40.33 -3.87
C GLN A 159 3.50 40.63 -5.14
N ARG A 160 3.71 41.81 -5.76
CA ARG A 160 2.92 42.31 -6.88
C ARG A 160 3.63 42.27 -8.23
N TYR A 161 4.96 42.38 -8.28
CA TYR A 161 5.70 42.60 -9.52
C TYR A 161 6.79 41.56 -9.77
N SER A 162 7.52 41.10 -8.74
CA SER A 162 8.76 40.36 -8.95
C SER A 162 8.69 38.83 -8.69
N GLY A 163 7.59 38.31 -8.16
CA GLY A 163 7.38 36.87 -7.91
C GLY A 163 8.16 36.32 -6.72
N TYR A 164 8.16 34.97 -6.59
CA TYR A 164 8.58 34.27 -5.37
C TYR A 164 9.96 33.60 -5.43
N GLU A 165 10.74 33.78 -6.50
CA GLU A 165 12.08 33.20 -6.59
C GLU A 165 13.00 33.72 -5.47
N SER A 166 13.54 32.78 -4.64
CA SER A 166 14.27 33.17 -3.42
C SER A 166 15.72 32.72 -3.37
N SER A 167 16.22 31.95 -4.36
CA SER A 167 17.52 31.32 -4.34
C SER A 167 18.37 31.59 -5.60
N GLY A 168 19.68 31.49 -5.45
CA GLY A 168 20.63 31.63 -6.56
C GLY A 168 20.66 33.01 -7.19
N ILE A 169 21.16 33.07 -8.41
CA ILE A 169 21.31 34.33 -9.19
C ILE A 169 19.95 34.97 -9.44
N LYS A 170 18.91 34.19 -9.70
CA LYS A 170 17.56 34.71 -9.92
C LYS A 170 17.01 35.42 -8.67
N GLY A 171 17.26 34.87 -7.48
CA GLY A 171 16.88 35.52 -6.21
C GLY A 171 17.61 36.84 -5.99
N ILE A 172 18.87 36.96 -6.41
CA ILE A 172 19.66 38.22 -6.36
C ILE A 172 19.04 39.26 -7.32
N VAL A 173 18.81 38.87 -8.57
CA VAL A 173 18.19 39.76 -9.59
C VAL A 173 16.85 40.26 -9.08
N ARG A 174 15.97 39.36 -8.61
CA ARG A 174 14.67 39.71 -8.04
C ARG A 174 14.83 40.76 -6.89
N LYS A 175 15.73 40.53 -5.96
CA LYS A 175 15.91 41.46 -4.81
C LYS A 175 16.32 42.87 -5.25
N PHE A 176 17.17 42.97 -6.27
CA PHE A 176 17.52 44.27 -6.84
C PHE A 176 16.41 44.90 -7.67
N THR A 177 15.58 44.08 -8.33
CA THR A 177 14.35 44.51 -8.99
C THR A 177 13.35 45.06 -7.97
N ASP A 178 13.16 44.34 -6.81
CA ASP A 178 12.34 44.86 -5.70
C ASP A 178 12.81 46.23 -5.20
N MET A 179 14.13 46.40 -5.05
CA MET A 179 14.73 47.71 -4.64
C MET A 179 14.43 48.80 -5.68
N TYR A 180 14.66 48.49 -6.99
CA TYR A 180 14.37 49.44 -8.07
C TYR A 180 12.88 49.83 -8.10
N MET A 181 11.96 48.86 -8.02
CA MET A 181 10.53 49.11 -8.00
C MET A 181 10.14 49.95 -6.77
N SER A 182 10.70 49.62 -5.62
CA SER A 182 10.42 50.35 -4.37
C SER A 182 10.81 51.83 -4.46
N VAL A 183 12.07 52.09 -4.83
CA VAL A 183 12.62 53.48 -4.80
C VAL A 183 12.11 54.33 -5.98
N PHE A 184 12.07 53.74 -7.19
CA PHE A 184 11.84 54.53 -8.39
C PHE A 184 10.41 54.50 -8.90
N LYS A 185 9.56 53.57 -8.39
CA LYS A 185 8.16 53.43 -8.81
C LYS A 185 7.22 53.67 -7.62
N LEU A 186 7.22 52.82 -6.60
CA LEU A 186 6.26 52.83 -5.53
C LEU A 186 6.37 54.11 -4.66
N GLU A 187 7.52 54.38 -4.06
CA GLU A 187 7.74 55.56 -3.19
C GLU A 187 7.67 56.91 -3.91
N LYS A 188 7.77 56.96 -5.26
CA LYS A 188 7.55 58.14 -6.05
C LYS A 188 6.09 58.41 -6.34
N THR A 189 5.25 57.35 -6.28
CA THR A 189 3.87 57.46 -6.69
C THR A 189 2.91 57.53 -5.51
N TYR A 190 3.26 56.88 -4.38
CA TYR A 190 2.39 56.73 -3.22
C TYR A 190 3.00 57.26 -1.92
N THR A 191 2.14 57.74 -0.99
CA THR A 191 2.54 58.14 0.36
C THR A 191 2.86 56.91 1.22
N LYS A 192 3.47 57.12 2.38
CA LYS A 192 3.76 56.04 3.34
C LYS A 192 2.49 55.34 3.82
N GLU A 193 1.46 56.11 4.07
CA GLU A 193 0.15 55.66 4.50
C GLU A 193 -0.47 54.74 3.42
N GLN A 194 -0.44 55.17 2.17
CA GLN A 194 -0.93 54.37 1.06
C GLN A 194 -0.13 53.08 0.86
N LEU A 195 1.19 53.10 1.09
CA LEU A 195 2.00 51.90 1.03
C LEU A 195 1.67 50.91 2.17
N ILE A 196 1.39 51.38 3.38
CA ILE A 196 0.88 50.53 4.46
C ILE A 196 -0.48 49.91 4.06
N GLU A 197 -1.39 50.77 3.54
CA GLU A 197 -2.70 50.29 3.05
C GLU A 197 -2.55 49.15 2.01
N PHE A 198 -1.68 49.29 1.04
CA PHE A 198 -1.40 48.22 0.10
C PHE A 198 -0.84 46.99 0.78
N TYR A 199 0.13 47.15 1.68
CA TYR A 199 0.79 46.05 2.36
C TYR A 199 -0.18 45.17 3.16
N VAL A 200 -1.09 45.79 3.91
CA VAL A 200 -2.00 45.07 4.81
C VAL A 200 -3.20 44.42 4.08
N ASN A 201 -3.55 44.95 2.90
CA ASN A 201 -4.67 44.40 2.10
C ASN A 201 -4.27 43.25 1.17
N ILE A 202 -2.97 42.96 1.01
CA ILE A 202 -2.49 42.00 0.01
C ILE A 202 -2.39 40.56 0.51
N PRO A 203 -1.72 40.25 1.64
CA PRO A 203 -1.29 38.91 1.94
C PRO A 203 -2.40 37.99 2.43
N ASP A 204 -2.20 36.68 2.18
CA ASP A 204 -2.88 35.64 2.92
C ASP A 204 -2.28 35.55 4.33
N LEU A 205 -3.10 35.74 5.32
CA LEU A 205 -2.73 35.68 6.74
C LEU A 205 -3.13 34.35 7.41
N GLY A 206 -3.40 33.33 6.60
CA GLY A 206 -3.79 31.98 7.04
C GLY A 206 -5.31 31.79 7.14
N SER A 207 -5.76 30.55 7.19
CA SER A 207 -7.19 30.22 7.26
C SER A 207 -8.02 30.85 6.14
N SER A 208 -7.45 31.06 4.96
CA SER A 208 -8.07 31.75 3.82
C SER A 208 -8.45 33.22 4.11
N ALA A 209 -7.81 33.85 5.08
CA ALA A 209 -8.01 35.25 5.43
C ALA A 209 -7.07 36.14 4.59
N PHE A 210 -7.62 36.77 3.55
CA PHE A 210 -6.87 37.65 2.65
C PHE A 210 -7.05 39.13 3.03
N GLY A 211 -5.96 39.78 3.43
CA GLY A 211 -5.95 41.12 3.95
C GLY A 211 -6.30 41.18 5.43
N ILE A 212 -5.96 42.30 6.03
CA ILE A 212 -5.98 42.42 7.48
C ILE A 212 -7.38 42.45 8.08
N GLU A 213 -8.36 43.07 7.42
CA GLU A 213 -9.76 43.08 7.88
C GLU A 213 -10.30 41.67 7.93
N GLN A 214 -10.11 40.92 6.86
CA GLN A 214 -10.57 39.51 6.82
C GLN A 214 -9.85 38.65 7.87
N ALA A 215 -8.58 38.95 8.17
CA ALA A 215 -7.86 38.27 9.23
C ALA A 215 -8.44 38.61 10.61
N ALA A 216 -8.76 39.87 10.88
CA ALA A 216 -9.39 40.31 12.13
C ALA A 216 -10.77 39.68 12.31
N GLN A 217 -11.57 39.68 11.26
CA GLN A 217 -12.89 38.99 11.26
C GLN A 217 -12.72 37.49 11.46
N THR A 218 -11.73 36.89 10.76
CA THR A 218 -11.50 35.45 10.81
C THR A 218 -11.03 35.00 12.18
N TYR A 219 -10.12 35.68 12.80
CA TYR A 219 -9.54 35.25 14.07
C TYR A 219 -10.27 35.74 15.29
N PHE A 220 -10.90 36.96 15.23
CA PHE A 220 -11.48 37.60 16.38
C PHE A 220 -12.97 37.94 16.22
N ASN A 221 -13.54 37.81 15.02
CA ASN A 221 -14.89 38.25 14.67
C ASN A 221 -15.09 39.75 14.99
N LYS A 222 -14.06 40.58 14.70
CA LYS A 222 -14.02 42.02 14.90
C LYS A 222 -13.53 42.70 13.63
N SER A 223 -13.88 43.99 13.47
CA SER A 223 -13.17 44.84 12.51
C SER A 223 -11.73 45.06 12.95
N ILE A 224 -10.82 45.30 12.00
CA ILE A 224 -9.44 45.69 12.31
C ILE A 224 -9.36 46.95 13.19
N SER A 225 -10.30 47.87 13.02
CA SER A 225 -10.42 49.09 13.83
C SER A 225 -10.68 48.84 15.31
N GLU A 226 -11.14 47.63 15.67
CA GLU A 226 -11.53 47.26 17.04
C GLU A 226 -10.49 46.36 17.73
N VAL A 227 -9.37 46.02 17.06
CA VAL A 227 -8.37 45.14 17.65
C VAL A 227 -7.58 45.83 18.74
N ASN A 228 -7.32 45.09 19.81
CA ASN A 228 -6.46 45.54 20.91
C ASN A 228 -4.98 45.21 20.65
N LEU A 229 -4.09 45.63 21.56
CA LEU A 229 -2.64 45.42 21.45
C LEU A 229 -2.24 43.95 21.26
N ALA A 230 -2.84 43.02 22.00
CA ALA A 230 -2.52 41.61 21.92
C ALA A 230 -2.98 41.01 20.58
N GLU A 231 -4.14 41.44 20.09
CA GLU A 231 -4.71 41.03 18.79
C GLU A 231 -3.92 41.62 17.62
N ALA A 232 -3.57 42.93 17.70
CA ALA A 232 -2.72 43.58 16.70
C ALA A 232 -1.34 42.90 16.57
N ALA A 233 -0.70 42.64 17.70
CA ALA A 233 0.58 41.93 17.70
C ALA A 233 0.49 40.50 17.17
N LEU A 234 -0.62 39.80 17.39
CA LEU A 234 -0.87 38.46 16.82
C LEU A 234 -1.01 38.55 15.31
N LEU A 235 -1.84 39.46 14.81
CA LEU A 235 -2.05 39.64 13.36
C LEU A 235 -0.75 40.01 12.65
N VAL A 236 0.04 40.94 13.21
CA VAL A 236 1.35 41.29 12.65
C VAL A 236 2.31 40.11 12.65
N GLY A 237 2.23 39.25 13.65
CA GLY A 237 3.03 38.03 13.71
C GLY A 237 2.82 37.08 12.51
N LEU A 238 1.64 37.10 11.91
CA LEU A 238 1.28 36.21 10.79
C LEU A 238 1.96 36.62 9.48
N PHE A 239 2.32 37.88 9.27
CA PHE A 239 2.95 38.32 8.00
C PHE A 239 4.25 37.57 7.67
N GLN A 240 4.95 37.06 8.66
CA GLN A 240 6.22 36.35 8.45
C GLN A 240 6.00 34.95 7.86
N ALA A 241 5.08 34.18 8.43
CA ALA A 241 4.80 32.79 8.01
C ALA A 241 3.38 32.37 8.45
N PRO A 242 2.35 32.77 7.72
CA PRO A 242 0.94 32.59 8.13
C PRO A 242 0.57 31.13 8.46
N SER A 243 1.04 30.19 7.65
CA SER A 243 0.76 28.75 7.88
C SER A 243 1.48 28.20 9.12
N ALA A 244 2.69 28.70 9.43
CA ALA A 244 3.47 28.21 10.55
C ALA A 244 3.00 28.80 11.91
N TYR A 245 2.44 30.01 11.88
CA TYR A 245 1.96 30.76 13.04
C TYR A 245 0.45 30.87 13.09
N ASN A 246 -0.28 30.05 12.29
CA ASN A 246 -1.73 30.06 12.32
C ASN A 246 -2.26 29.82 13.74
N PRO A 247 -3.00 30.79 14.34
CA PRO A 247 -3.37 30.72 15.75
C PRO A 247 -4.43 29.67 16.06
N ILE A 248 -5.17 29.25 15.04
CA ILE A 248 -6.16 28.17 15.15
C ILE A 248 -5.45 26.82 15.19
N ASN A 249 -4.47 26.63 14.29
CA ASN A 249 -3.77 25.36 14.13
C ASN A 249 -2.61 25.16 15.12
N TYR A 250 -1.94 26.25 15.46
CA TYR A 250 -0.72 26.25 16.28
C TYR A 250 -0.71 27.39 17.30
N PRO A 251 -1.66 27.43 18.26
CA PRO A 251 -1.83 28.56 19.17
C PRO A 251 -0.56 28.86 19.98
N GLU A 252 0.21 27.85 20.39
CA GLU A 252 1.44 28.06 21.15
C GLU A 252 2.54 28.72 20.29
N LYS A 253 2.67 28.33 19.01
CA LYS A 253 3.61 28.99 18.09
C LYS A 253 3.18 30.40 17.76
N ALA A 254 1.88 30.62 17.57
CA ALA A 254 1.31 31.92 17.37
C ALA A 254 1.54 32.84 18.60
N GLU A 255 1.36 32.30 19.80
CA GLU A 255 1.63 33.02 21.07
C GLU A 255 3.11 33.41 21.19
N ALA A 256 4.02 32.47 20.89
CA ALA A 256 5.45 32.75 20.89
C ALA A 256 5.81 33.85 19.87
N ARG A 257 5.22 33.82 18.68
CA ARG A 257 5.44 34.84 17.65
C ARG A 257 4.85 36.21 18.03
N ARG A 258 3.61 36.22 18.54
CA ARG A 258 3.00 37.45 19.10
C ARG A 258 3.90 38.08 20.16
N ASN A 259 4.43 37.29 21.08
CA ASN A 259 5.31 37.79 22.15
C ASN A 259 6.61 38.37 21.58
N GLN A 260 7.11 37.85 20.43
CA GLN A 260 8.23 38.48 19.73
C GLN A 260 7.87 39.86 19.18
N VAL A 261 6.66 40.02 18.59
CA VAL A 261 6.18 41.31 18.11
C VAL A 261 6.04 42.29 19.26
N LEU A 262 5.45 41.94 20.38
CA LEU A 262 5.34 42.79 21.58
C LEU A 262 6.70 43.21 22.11
N ASN A 263 7.68 42.30 22.11
CA ASN A 263 9.05 42.65 22.50
C ASN A 263 9.71 43.64 21.52
N LEU A 264 9.40 43.59 20.23
CA LEU A 264 9.88 44.54 19.24
C LEU A 264 9.21 45.91 19.43
N MET A 265 7.90 45.95 19.67
CA MET A 265 7.19 47.20 20.00
C MET A 265 7.77 47.88 21.24
N LYS A 266 8.00 47.11 22.31
CA LYS A 266 8.66 47.60 23.51
C LYS A 266 10.08 48.12 23.20
N ARG A 267 10.88 47.37 22.48
CA ARG A 267 12.26 47.74 22.11
C ARG A 267 12.32 49.02 21.31
N HIS A 268 11.33 49.29 20.48
CA HIS A 268 11.27 50.50 19.66
C HIS A 268 10.50 51.69 20.33
N GLY A 269 10.02 51.50 21.57
CA GLY A 269 9.39 52.52 22.37
C GLY A 269 7.91 52.81 22.06
N TYR A 270 7.24 51.93 21.37
CA TYR A 270 5.80 52.03 21.07
C TYR A 270 4.92 51.62 22.25
N ILE A 271 5.40 50.71 23.11
CA ILE A 271 4.71 50.30 24.34
C ILE A 271 5.71 50.24 25.49
N ASN A 272 5.20 50.38 26.71
CA ASN A 272 5.99 50.24 27.92
C ASN A 272 6.04 48.79 28.43
N ASP A 273 6.73 48.54 29.54
CA ASP A 273 6.91 47.19 30.12
C ASP A 273 5.60 46.60 30.61
N GLU A 274 4.73 47.42 31.24
CA GLU A 274 3.45 46.97 31.80
C GLU A 274 2.48 46.55 30.68
N GLU A 275 2.34 47.35 29.64
CA GLU A 275 1.52 47.06 28.46
C GLU A 275 1.98 45.79 27.78
N CYS A 276 3.28 45.60 27.64
CA CYS A 276 3.87 44.42 27.06
C CYS A 276 3.51 43.16 27.86
N GLU A 277 3.66 43.18 29.18
CA GLU A 277 3.38 42.00 30.01
C GLU A 277 1.88 41.71 30.11
N ILE A 278 1.00 42.73 30.17
CA ILE A 278 -0.45 42.59 30.12
C ILE A 278 -0.85 41.88 28.82
N ALA A 279 -0.36 42.37 27.68
CA ALA A 279 -0.68 41.76 26.37
C ALA A 279 -0.17 40.31 26.24
N LYS A 280 0.98 39.99 26.82
CA LYS A 280 1.52 38.63 26.86
C LYS A 280 0.74 37.69 27.77
N SER A 281 0.12 38.17 28.82
CA SER A 281 -0.66 37.36 29.77
C SER A 281 -1.91 36.74 29.14
N ILE A 282 -2.45 37.34 28.09
CA ILE A 282 -3.61 36.85 27.35
C ILE A 282 -3.20 35.67 26.50
N LYS A 283 -3.83 34.51 26.73
CA LYS A 283 -3.56 33.32 25.91
C LYS A 283 -4.17 33.42 24.52
N VAL A 284 -3.39 33.09 23.48
CA VAL A 284 -3.86 33.17 22.10
C VAL A 284 -5.13 32.32 21.88
N LYS A 285 -5.19 31.11 22.44
CA LYS A 285 -6.39 30.23 22.33
C LYS A 285 -7.69 30.89 22.86
N ASP A 286 -7.58 31.81 23.83
CA ASP A 286 -8.73 32.45 24.45
C ASP A 286 -9.16 33.71 23.67
N MET A 287 -8.32 34.19 22.74
CA MET A 287 -8.61 35.32 21.85
C MET A 287 -9.36 34.88 20.58
N ILE A 288 -9.22 33.60 20.19
CA ILE A 288 -9.72 33.13 18.90
C ILE A 288 -11.20 32.91 18.92
N TYR A 289 -11.88 33.47 17.92
CA TYR A 289 -13.33 33.27 17.72
C TYR A 289 -13.65 31.86 17.27
N ASN A 290 -14.58 31.20 17.96
CA ASN A 290 -14.94 29.79 17.77
C ASN A 290 -16.28 29.59 17.01
N GLY A 291 -16.71 30.54 16.18
CA GLY A 291 -17.95 30.45 15.39
C GLY A 291 -17.80 29.82 14.00
N SER A 292 -18.90 29.43 13.36
CA SER A 292 -18.92 28.80 12.01
C SER A 292 -18.72 29.86 10.90
N ARG A 293 -17.84 29.60 9.93
CA ARG A 293 -17.27 30.62 9.03
C ARG A 293 -17.54 30.49 7.52
N SER A 294 -17.93 29.39 6.99
CA SER A 294 -18.18 29.24 5.55
C SER A 294 -19.37 28.35 5.25
N ASN A 295 -20.28 28.85 4.43
CA ASN A 295 -21.43 28.09 3.95
C ASN A 295 -21.15 27.30 2.66
N ASN A 296 -19.95 27.44 2.07
CA ASN A 296 -19.64 26.72 0.84
C ASN A 296 -19.33 25.25 1.12
N LYS A 297 -20.28 24.36 0.76
CA LYS A 297 -20.14 22.92 0.95
C LYS A 297 -18.95 22.30 0.21
N ASN A 298 -18.43 22.95 -0.83
CA ASN A 298 -17.32 22.48 -1.68
C ASN A 298 -15.96 23.02 -1.21
N ILE A 299 -15.86 23.71 -0.06
CA ILE A 299 -14.65 24.43 0.38
C ILE A 299 -13.40 23.53 0.39
N GLY A 300 -13.53 22.26 0.74
CA GLY A 300 -12.39 21.33 0.73
C GLY A 300 -11.82 21.10 -0.67
N PHE A 301 -12.65 20.99 -1.68
CA PHE A 301 -12.22 20.89 -3.08
C PHE A 301 -11.62 22.22 -3.57
N ILE A 302 -12.26 23.32 -3.27
CA ILE A 302 -11.80 24.66 -3.65
C ILE A 302 -10.40 24.93 -3.08
N ASN A 303 -10.14 24.60 -1.81
CA ASN A 303 -8.81 24.73 -1.20
C ASN A 303 -7.77 23.87 -1.92
N THR A 304 -8.15 22.66 -2.35
CA THR A 304 -7.27 21.79 -3.15
C THR A 304 -6.90 22.47 -4.49
N VAL A 305 -7.86 23.08 -5.16
CA VAL A 305 -7.62 23.85 -6.40
C VAL A 305 -6.68 25.03 -6.13
N VAL A 306 -6.94 25.82 -5.11
CA VAL A 306 -6.11 26.97 -4.76
C VAL A 306 -4.66 26.56 -4.46
N GLU A 307 -4.45 25.54 -3.64
CA GLU A 307 -3.12 25.01 -3.33
C GLU A 307 -2.37 24.57 -4.60
N GLU A 308 -3.05 23.87 -5.52
CA GLU A 308 -2.44 23.41 -6.75
C GLU A 308 -2.16 24.55 -7.73
N VAL A 309 -3.05 25.52 -7.86
CA VAL A 309 -2.82 26.74 -8.68
C VAL A 309 -1.56 27.45 -8.21
N ILE A 310 -1.45 27.70 -6.91
CA ILE A 310 -0.26 28.37 -6.34
C ILE A 310 0.99 27.52 -6.60
N LYS A 311 0.92 26.21 -6.39
CA LYS A 311 2.06 25.30 -6.60
C LYS A 311 2.54 25.32 -8.05
N ARG A 312 1.61 25.29 -9.04
CA ARG A 312 1.96 25.19 -10.46
C ARG A 312 2.32 26.52 -11.09
N THR A 313 1.64 27.60 -10.70
CA THR A 313 1.77 28.92 -11.39
C THR A 313 2.54 29.95 -10.58
N GLY A 314 2.70 29.75 -9.27
CA GLY A 314 3.22 30.75 -8.34
C GLY A 314 2.24 31.91 -8.10
N LYS A 315 1.07 31.92 -8.70
CA LYS A 315 0.06 32.99 -8.59
C LYS A 315 -1.07 32.54 -7.67
N ASN A 316 -1.47 33.44 -6.77
CA ASN A 316 -2.55 33.17 -5.81
C ASN A 316 -3.91 33.61 -6.40
N PRO A 317 -4.90 32.70 -6.53
CA PRO A 317 -6.22 33.02 -7.11
C PRO A 317 -7.02 34.09 -6.33
N TYR A 318 -6.70 34.28 -5.07
CA TYR A 318 -7.31 35.34 -4.27
C TYR A 318 -6.76 36.74 -4.60
N ILE A 319 -5.60 36.78 -5.28
CA ILE A 319 -4.89 38.04 -5.57
C ILE A 319 -4.93 38.35 -7.07
N VAL A 320 -4.63 37.34 -7.89
CA VAL A 320 -4.60 37.45 -9.34
C VAL A 320 -5.94 36.93 -9.87
N PRO A 321 -6.75 37.79 -10.55
CA PRO A 321 -8.05 37.38 -11.03
C PRO A 321 -7.92 36.36 -12.15
N MET A 322 -8.65 35.26 -12.04
CA MET A 322 -8.59 34.18 -13.01
C MET A 322 -9.89 33.38 -13.09
N LYS A 323 -10.17 32.81 -14.22
CA LYS A 323 -11.17 31.75 -14.36
C LYS A 323 -10.48 30.41 -14.31
N ILE A 324 -10.91 29.55 -13.38
CA ILE A 324 -10.33 28.23 -13.15
C ILE A 324 -11.34 27.16 -13.49
N LYS A 325 -11.07 26.34 -14.50
CA LYS A 325 -11.86 25.16 -14.83
C LYS A 325 -11.37 23.99 -14.00
N SER A 326 -12.06 23.69 -12.91
CA SER A 326 -11.70 22.58 -12.05
C SER A 326 -12.16 21.24 -12.59
N THR A 327 -11.63 20.17 -12.03
CA THR A 327 -12.01 18.80 -12.38
C THR A 327 -13.12 18.24 -11.49
N MET A 328 -13.69 19.05 -10.61
CA MET A 328 -14.74 18.62 -9.68
C MET A 328 -15.98 18.14 -10.43
N ILE A 329 -16.46 16.97 -10.10
CA ILE A 329 -17.77 16.48 -10.55
C ILE A 329 -18.75 16.68 -9.41
N GLN A 330 -19.67 17.66 -9.54
CA GLN A 330 -20.55 18.10 -8.46
C GLN A 330 -21.37 16.93 -7.88
N SER A 331 -21.91 16.04 -8.71
CA SER A 331 -22.71 14.90 -8.25
C SER A 331 -21.90 13.91 -7.38
N LYS A 332 -20.59 13.80 -7.60
CA LYS A 332 -19.70 12.95 -6.80
C LYS A 332 -19.23 13.66 -5.54
N GLN A 333 -18.97 14.95 -5.64
CA GLN A 333 -18.66 15.80 -4.50
C GLN A 333 -19.83 15.85 -3.50
N ASP A 334 -21.07 15.89 -3.99
CA ASP A 334 -22.26 15.91 -3.12
C ASP A 334 -22.41 14.66 -2.27
N VAL A 335 -21.95 13.49 -2.75
CA VAL A 335 -21.90 12.26 -1.92
C VAL A 335 -21.04 12.49 -0.68
N LEU A 336 -19.89 13.13 -0.85
CA LEU A 336 -19.00 13.46 0.29
C LEU A 336 -19.59 14.57 1.16
N ASN A 337 -20.16 15.60 0.55
CA ASN A 337 -20.79 16.71 1.27
C ASN A 337 -21.89 16.21 2.22
N ASP A 338 -22.77 15.30 1.75
CA ASP A 338 -23.85 14.71 2.55
C ASP A 338 -23.30 13.86 3.72
N LEU A 339 -22.23 13.09 3.46
CA LEU A 339 -21.56 12.28 4.49
C LEU A 339 -20.95 13.18 5.58
N TYR A 340 -20.28 14.25 5.18
CA TYR A 340 -19.58 15.17 6.07
C TYR A 340 -20.56 16.08 6.84
N ALA A 341 -21.66 16.50 6.23
CA ALA A 341 -22.72 17.25 6.89
C ALA A 341 -23.52 16.42 7.89
N GLY A 342 -23.37 15.06 7.87
CA GLY A 342 -24.14 14.17 8.72
C GLY A 342 -25.62 14.01 8.28
N THR A 343 -25.96 14.45 7.05
CA THR A 343 -27.30 14.27 6.47
C THR A 343 -27.50 12.88 5.88
N ASN A 344 -26.42 12.15 5.64
CA ASN A 344 -26.47 10.79 5.12
C ASN A 344 -26.95 9.80 6.21
N LYS A 345 -28.03 9.07 5.92
CA LYS A 345 -28.65 8.12 6.86
C LYS A 345 -27.78 6.93 7.21
N ASN A 346 -26.80 6.61 6.36
CA ASN A 346 -25.92 5.44 6.51
C ASN A 346 -24.65 5.73 7.32
N LEU A 347 -24.41 7.00 7.69
CA LEU A 347 -23.29 7.40 8.53
C LEU A 347 -23.74 8.21 9.73
N LYS A 348 -23.59 7.64 10.91
CA LYS A 348 -23.64 8.38 12.18
C LYS A 348 -22.22 8.53 12.69
N TRP A 349 -21.76 9.77 12.76
CA TRP A 349 -20.42 10.05 13.30
C TRP A 349 -20.38 9.72 14.81
N PRO A 350 -19.42 8.90 15.25
CA PRO A 350 -19.37 8.44 16.66
C PRO A 350 -19.22 9.59 17.69
N ASN A 351 -18.49 10.64 17.32
CA ASN A 351 -18.29 11.84 18.13
C ASN A 351 -17.80 13.01 17.26
N GLU A 352 -17.54 14.14 17.88
CA GLU A 352 -17.12 15.36 17.19
C GLU A 352 -15.60 15.43 16.88
N TYR A 353 -14.79 14.62 17.55
CA TYR A 353 -13.33 14.63 17.42
C TYR A 353 -12.82 13.80 16.24
N ILE A 354 -13.59 12.83 15.77
CA ILE A 354 -13.20 11.95 14.67
C ILE A 354 -13.10 12.74 13.36
N ARG A 355 -11.99 12.60 12.69
CA ARG A 355 -11.68 13.22 11.41
C ARG A 355 -11.66 12.17 10.32
N ALA A 356 -11.96 12.61 9.10
CA ALA A 356 -11.76 11.80 7.91
C ALA A 356 -11.19 12.68 6.80
N GLY A 357 -10.27 12.12 6.01
CA GLY A 357 -9.78 12.69 4.76
C GLY A 357 -10.10 11.74 3.63
N VAL A 358 -10.67 12.26 2.54
CA VAL A 358 -11.05 11.45 1.37
C VAL A 358 -10.63 12.17 0.09
N ALA A 359 -9.95 11.45 -0.80
CA ALA A 359 -9.70 11.92 -2.15
C ALA A 359 -10.22 10.88 -3.15
N VAL A 360 -10.91 11.34 -4.18
CA VAL A 360 -11.44 10.54 -5.28
C VAL A 360 -10.76 10.97 -6.57
N THR A 361 -10.07 10.03 -7.22
CA THR A 361 -9.33 10.24 -8.46
C THR A 361 -9.98 9.44 -9.59
N ASP A 362 -10.19 10.07 -10.74
CA ASP A 362 -10.60 9.38 -11.96
C ASP A 362 -9.46 8.49 -12.46
N VAL A 363 -9.75 7.21 -12.68
CA VAL A 363 -8.74 6.23 -13.08
C VAL A 363 -8.15 6.53 -14.45
N ASN A 364 -8.93 7.04 -15.40
CA ASN A 364 -8.49 7.22 -16.78
C ASN A 364 -7.65 8.48 -16.96
N THR A 365 -8.02 9.55 -16.27
CA THR A 365 -7.44 10.89 -16.49
C THR A 365 -6.45 11.29 -15.42
N GLY A 366 -6.56 10.76 -14.20
CA GLY A 366 -5.83 11.22 -13.02
C GLY A 366 -6.46 12.46 -12.36
N ALA A 367 -7.58 12.96 -12.88
CA ALA A 367 -8.28 14.11 -12.34
C ALA A 367 -8.85 13.84 -10.94
N ILE A 368 -8.70 14.79 -10.04
CA ILE A 368 -9.36 14.79 -8.74
C ILE A 368 -10.81 15.18 -8.94
N VAL A 369 -11.76 14.30 -8.66
CA VAL A 369 -13.19 14.54 -8.97
C VAL A 369 -14.03 14.89 -7.75
N ALA A 370 -13.56 14.53 -6.54
CA ALA A 370 -14.19 14.89 -5.28
C ALA A 370 -13.19 14.84 -4.12
N VAL A 371 -13.37 15.68 -3.11
CA VAL A 371 -12.53 15.78 -1.92
C VAL A 371 -13.39 15.92 -0.67
N GLY A 372 -13.16 15.06 0.31
CA GLY A 372 -13.67 15.19 1.66
C GLY A 372 -12.55 15.69 2.58
N ALA A 373 -12.52 16.98 2.84
CA ALA A 373 -11.42 17.63 3.52
C ALA A 373 -11.57 17.66 5.03
N ASN A 374 -12.70 18.16 5.52
CA ASN A 374 -13.01 18.29 6.93
C ASN A 374 -14.52 18.16 7.18
N ARG A 375 -14.90 17.56 8.30
CA ARG A 375 -16.29 17.29 8.65
C ARG A 375 -17.07 18.53 9.10
N LYS A 376 -16.42 19.39 9.82
CA LYS A 376 -17.00 20.69 10.22
C LYS A 376 -16.27 21.72 9.37
N ASN A 377 -16.99 22.74 8.90
CA ASN A 377 -16.35 24.00 8.52
C ASN A 377 -15.81 24.62 9.81
N ASP A 378 -15.01 23.78 10.54
CA ASP A 378 -14.37 24.24 11.73
C ASP A 378 -13.18 25.11 11.33
N GLU A 379 -12.80 25.89 12.26
CA GLU A 379 -11.85 26.98 12.29
C GLU A 379 -10.51 26.71 11.60
N ARG A 380 -10.20 25.46 11.25
CA ARG A 380 -8.87 25.08 10.80
C ARG A 380 -8.68 25.11 9.29
N ASN A 381 -9.75 25.08 8.49
CA ASN A 381 -9.68 24.87 7.02
C ASN A 381 -8.64 23.81 6.60
N TYR A 382 -8.33 22.88 7.54
CA TYR A 382 -7.30 21.88 7.34
C TYR A 382 -7.81 20.79 6.42
N ASN A 383 -7.14 20.61 5.30
CA ASN A 383 -7.53 19.64 4.30
C ASN A 383 -6.94 18.26 4.64
N TYR A 384 -7.71 17.41 5.31
CA TYR A 384 -7.27 16.05 5.65
C TYR A 384 -7.08 15.14 4.43
N ALA A 385 -7.51 15.54 3.24
CA ALA A 385 -7.28 14.79 2.01
C ALA A 385 -5.89 15.04 1.41
N THR A 386 -5.30 16.23 1.60
CA THR A 386 -4.07 16.66 0.94
C THR A 386 -2.93 17.00 1.88
N MET A 387 -3.23 17.48 3.10
CA MET A 387 -2.22 18.08 3.99
C MET A 387 -1.68 17.13 5.06
N ILE A 388 -2.38 16.04 5.38
CA ILE A 388 -1.91 15.11 6.40
C ILE A 388 -0.69 14.31 5.92
N LYS A 389 0.11 13.89 6.90
CA LYS A 389 1.10 12.83 6.74
C LYS A 389 0.84 11.80 7.83
N ARG A 390 0.27 10.67 7.45
CA ARG A 390 -0.17 9.63 8.39
C ARG A 390 0.29 8.26 7.90
N HIS A 391 0.60 7.38 8.84
CA HIS A 391 1.04 6.03 8.56
C HIS A 391 -0.05 5.22 7.84
N PRO A 392 0.20 4.73 6.62
CA PRO A 392 -0.83 4.00 5.84
C PRO A 392 -1.13 2.60 6.39
N GLY A 393 -0.31 2.08 7.29
CA GLY A 393 -0.40 0.71 7.76
C GLY A 393 -0.39 -0.29 6.59
N SER A 394 -1.13 -1.37 6.71
CA SER A 394 -1.17 -2.43 5.68
C SER A 394 -1.65 -2.01 4.29
N SER A 395 -2.16 -0.78 4.10
CA SER A 395 -2.42 -0.27 2.75
C SER A 395 -1.13 0.06 1.98
N ALA A 396 0.03 0.01 2.63
CA ALA A 396 1.34 0.09 1.99
C ALA A 396 1.73 -1.18 1.22
N LYS A 397 1.21 -2.35 1.58
CA LYS A 397 1.65 -3.66 1.07
C LYS A 397 1.63 -3.83 -0.44
N PRO A 398 0.61 -3.40 -1.19
CA PRO A 398 0.66 -3.43 -2.65
C PRO A 398 1.76 -2.56 -3.25
N ILE A 399 2.20 -1.52 -2.51
CA ILE A 399 3.15 -0.50 -2.96
C ILE A 399 4.60 -0.89 -2.64
N PHE A 400 4.86 -1.41 -1.43
CA PHE A 400 6.21 -1.69 -0.95
C PHE A 400 6.61 -3.16 -1.07
N ASP A 401 5.66 -4.10 -1.12
CA ASP A 401 5.94 -5.53 -1.03
C ASP A 401 5.55 -6.26 -2.32
N TYR A 402 4.26 -6.50 -2.52
CA TYR A 402 3.78 -7.40 -3.56
C TYR A 402 3.82 -6.82 -4.97
N GLY A 403 3.53 -5.52 -5.15
CA GLY A 403 3.65 -4.87 -6.45
C GLY A 403 5.06 -4.98 -7.02
N PRO A 404 6.09 -4.50 -6.32
CA PRO A 404 7.47 -4.62 -6.79
C PRO A 404 7.96 -6.08 -6.84
N ALA A 405 7.50 -6.99 -5.96
CA ALA A 405 7.87 -8.41 -6.05
C ALA A 405 7.32 -9.06 -7.34
N ILE A 406 6.06 -8.79 -7.68
CA ILE A 406 5.48 -9.24 -8.95
C ILE A 406 6.23 -8.61 -10.14
N GLU A 407 6.56 -7.30 -10.05
CA GLU A 407 7.21 -6.59 -11.16
C GLU A 407 8.63 -7.09 -11.43
N TYR A 408 9.45 -7.16 -10.39
CA TYR A 408 10.89 -7.35 -10.55
C TYR A 408 11.37 -8.79 -10.33
N LEU A 409 10.60 -9.60 -9.58
CA LEU A 409 10.96 -10.99 -9.28
C LEU A 409 10.11 -12.00 -10.09
N ASN A 410 9.21 -11.51 -10.95
CA ASN A 410 8.27 -12.31 -11.72
C ASN A 410 7.39 -13.23 -10.85
N TRP A 411 7.06 -12.81 -9.64
CA TRP A 411 6.17 -13.58 -8.80
C TRP A 411 4.77 -13.68 -9.45
N SER A 412 4.21 -14.88 -9.41
CA SER A 412 2.79 -15.09 -9.75
C SER A 412 1.90 -14.83 -8.54
N THR A 413 0.59 -14.74 -8.76
CA THR A 413 -0.36 -14.69 -7.63
C THR A 413 -0.32 -15.94 -6.76
N GLY A 414 0.19 -17.03 -7.32
CA GLY A 414 0.39 -18.33 -6.67
C GLY A 414 1.73 -18.48 -5.94
N GLN A 415 2.60 -17.48 -5.94
CA GLN A 415 3.89 -17.57 -5.23
C GLN A 415 3.66 -18.00 -3.78
N MET A 416 4.30 -19.11 -3.37
CA MET A 416 4.20 -19.62 -2.02
C MET A 416 5.06 -18.78 -1.06
N VAL A 417 4.48 -18.47 0.08
CA VAL A 417 5.11 -17.75 1.19
C VAL A 417 4.70 -18.41 2.51
N VAL A 418 5.49 -18.23 3.54
CA VAL A 418 5.23 -18.82 4.86
C VAL A 418 4.79 -17.72 5.82
N ASP A 419 3.63 -17.90 6.41
CA ASP A 419 3.11 -17.05 7.48
C ASP A 419 3.34 -17.74 8.84
N ASP A 420 4.57 -17.64 9.34
CA ASP A 420 5.01 -18.21 10.62
C ASP A 420 6.00 -17.27 11.30
N GLU A 421 6.58 -17.66 12.45
CA GLU A 421 7.55 -16.84 13.16
C GLU A 421 8.66 -16.33 12.25
N TYR A 422 8.86 -15.02 12.28
CA TYR A 422 9.79 -14.33 11.42
C TYR A 422 10.33 -13.07 12.07
N THR A 423 11.46 -12.56 11.57
CA THR A 423 12.13 -11.39 12.15
C THR A 423 12.49 -10.37 11.09
N TYR A 424 12.57 -9.13 11.52
CA TYR A 424 13.29 -8.08 10.78
C TYR A 424 14.78 -8.39 10.74
N SER A 425 15.52 -7.78 9.82
CA SER A 425 16.99 -7.96 9.70
C SER A 425 17.76 -7.57 10.96
N ASN A 426 17.19 -6.72 11.81
CA ASN A 426 17.76 -6.35 13.11
C ASN A 426 17.44 -7.33 14.24
N GLY A 427 16.78 -8.46 13.94
CA GLY A 427 16.39 -9.49 14.93
C GLY A 427 15.08 -9.21 15.67
N GLY A 428 14.41 -8.09 15.41
CA GLY A 428 13.11 -7.79 16.00
C GLY A 428 12.00 -8.69 15.43
N TYR A 429 11.13 -9.22 16.29
CA TYR A 429 10.01 -10.06 15.84
C TYR A 429 8.89 -9.24 15.21
N ILE A 430 8.39 -9.69 14.07
CA ILE A 430 7.16 -9.19 13.45
C ILE A 430 5.98 -10.08 13.86
N LYS A 431 4.82 -9.47 14.10
CA LYS A 431 3.58 -10.19 14.42
C LYS A 431 2.49 -9.85 13.44
N ASN A 432 1.63 -10.82 13.21
CA ASN A 432 0.38 -10.56 12.49
C ASN A 432 -0.62 -9.79 13.37
N TRP A 433 -1.57 -9.13 12.74
CA TRP A 433 -2.59 -8.30 13.39
C TRP A 433 -3.49 -9.08 14.38
N ASP A 434 -3.64 -10.40 14.17
CA ASP A 434 -4.43 -11.32 14.99
C ASP A 434 -3.60 -12.18 15.94
N ASN A 435 -2.27 -11.98 15.98
CA ASN A 435 -1.30 -12.79 16.71
C ASN A 435 -1.35 -14.30 16.37
N ARG A 436 -1.78 -14.65 15.15
CA ARG A 436 -1.87 -16.03 14.65
C ARG A 436 -1.00 -16.21 13.42
N TYR A 437 -0.63 -17.44 13.16
CA TYR A 437 0.06 -17.88 11.95
C TYR A 437 -0.86 -18.78 11.12
N LYS A 438 -0.88 -18.60 9.82
CA LYS A 438 -1.71 -19.37 8.89
C LYS A 438 -0.91 -20.41 8.08
N GLY A 439 0.41 -20.38 8.14
CA GLY A 439 1.29 -21.33 7.49
C GLY A 439 1.58 -21.01 6.04
N ILE A 440 1.85 -22.06 5.26
CA ILE A 440 2.15 -21.93 3.83
C ILE A 440 0.90 -21.46 3.11
N MET A 441 1.06 -20.43 2.27
CA MET A 441 -0.03 -19.86 1.49
C MET A 441 0.47 -19.15 0.24
N THR A 442 -0.42 -18.84 -0.69
CA THR A 442 -0.11 -17.99 -1.85
C THR A 442 -0.04 -16.52 -1.44
N ILE A 443 0.71 -15.70 -2.19
CA ILE A 443 0.68 -14.24 -1.99
C ILE A 443 -0.72 -13.67 -2.22
N LYS A 444 -1.55 -14.28 -3.06
CA LYS A 444 -2.97 -13.93 -3.22
C LYS A 444 -3.68 -13.96 -1.86
N THR A 445 -3.57 -15.08 -1.16
CA THR A 445 -4.19 -15.25 0.17
C THR A 445 -3.53 -14.35 1.21
N ALA A 446 -2.20 -14.22 1.17
CA ALA A 446 -1.43 -13.41 2.11
C ALA A 446 -1.79 -11.92 2.05
N LEU A 447 -1.86 -11.34 0.84
CA LEU A 447 -2.23 -9.94 0.65
C LEU A 447 -3.73 -9.70 0.94
N ALA A 448 -4.61 -10.61 0.52
CA ALA A 448 -6.04 -10.51 0.77
C ALA A 448 -6.35 -10.50 2.28
N SER A 449 -5.78 -11.44 3.05
CA SER A 449 -5.93 -11.50 4.51
C SER A 449 -4.95 -10.61 5.27
N SER A 450 -4.20 -9.77 4.53
CA SER A 450 -3.33 -8.71 5.09
C SER A 450 -2.26 -9.22 6.06
N ARG A 451 -1.63 -10.38 5.78
CA ARG A 451 -0.59 -10.94 6.65
C ARG A 451 0.65 -10.03 6.66
N ASN A 452 1.24 -9.83 7.83
CA ASN A 452 2.41 -8.96 7.99
C ASN A 452 3.72 -9.68 7.65
N ILE A 453 3.83 -10.94 8.05
CA ILE A 453 5.03 -11.74 7.88
C ILE A 453 5.34 -11.99 6.40
N PRO A 454 4.40 -12.49 5.59
CA PRO A 454 4.61 -12.62 4.16
C PRO A 454 4.94 -11.30 3.45
N ALA A 455 4.41 -10.17 3.93
CA ALA A 455 4.71 -8.85 3.39
C ALA A 455 6.17 -8.46 3.65
N LEU A 456 6.64 -8.59 4.89
CA LEU A 456 8.05 -8.36 5.24
C LEU A 456 8.98 -9.28 4.43
N TYR A 457 8.62 -10.56 4.29
CA TYR A 457 9.39 -11.49 3.48
C TYR A 457 9.51 -11.02 2.02
N ALA A 458 8.40 -10.61 1.40
CA ALA A 458 8.40 -10.08 0.05
C ALA A 458 9.27 -8.80 -0.09
N PHE A 459 9.17 -7.88 0.88
CA PHE A 459 10.00 -6.68 0.94
C PHE A 459 11.49 -7.01 0.97
N GLN A 460 11.92 -7.96 1.79
CA GLN A 460 13.32 -8.37 1.95
C GLN A 460 13.92 -9.05 0.71
N GLN A 461 13.10 -9.57 -0.20
CA GLN A 461 13.58 -10.12 -1.48
C GLN A 461 13.95 -9.04 -2.50
N LEU A 462 13.60 -7.78 -2.24
CA LEU A 462 13.75 -6.66 -3.15
C LEU A 462 15.00 -5.84 -2.83
N SER A 463 15.70 -5.42 -3.88
CA SER A 463 16.78 -4.45 -3.71
C SER A 463 16.23 -3.06 -3.39
N GLN A 464 17.03 -2.24 -2.70
CA GLN A 464 16.69 -0.86 -2.37
C GLN A 464 16.38 -0.01 -3.61
N ASN A 465 17.05 -0.28 -4.73
CA ASN A 465 16.80 0.43 -5.98
C ASN A 465 15.43 0.08 -6.57
N GLN A 466 15.03 -1.20 -6.55
CA GLN A 466 13.71 -1.64 -6.99
C GLN A 466 12.60 -1.02 -6.14
N LEU A 467 12.74 -1.07 -4.82
CA LEU A 467 11.82 -0.44 -3.88
C LEU A 467 11.68 1.06 -4.15
N LYS A 468 12.80 1.77 -4.23
CA LYS A 468 12.84 3.22 -4.45
C LYS A 468 12.18 3.59 -5.79
N THR A 469 12.55 2.91 -6.87
CA THR A 469 12.01 3.17 -8.20
C THR A 469 10.49 2.96 -8.25
N PHE A 470 10.03 1.85 -7.71
CA PHE A 470 8.59 1.53 -7.72
C PHE A 470 7.77 2.52 -6.88
N VAL A 471 8.19 2.77 -5.65
CA VAL A 471 7.46 3.62 -4.71
C VAL A 471 7.42 5.08 -5.16
N THR A 472 8.57 5.64 -5.58
CA THR A 472 8.61 7.02 -6.09
C THR A 472 7.89 7.13 -7.44
N GLY A 473 7.94 6.07 -8.24
CA GLY A 473 7.14 5.95 -9.46
C GLY A 473 5.64 6.15 -9.20
N LEU A 474 5.12 5.66 -8.09
CA LEU A 474 3.73 5.83 -7.66
C LEU A 474 3.42 7.19 -7.00
N GLY A 475 4.34 8.15 -7.03
CA GLY A 475 4.16 9.49 -6.45
C GLY A 475 4.29 9.53 -4.92
N ILE A 476 4.84 8.50 -4.30
CA ILE A 476 5.08 8.44 -2.86
C ILE A 476 6.57 8.63 -2.60
N THR A 477 6.90 9.60 -1.76
CA THR A 477 8.28 9.85 -1.32
C THR A 477 8.42 9.39 0.12
N PRO A 478 8.93 8.17 0.37
CA PRO A 478 9.19 7.70 1.71
C PRO A 478 10.40 8.41 2.30
N GLU A 479 10.51 8.40 3.62
CA GLU A 479 11.76 8.79 4.26
C GLU A 479 12.84 7.75 4.02
N TYR A 480 14.08 8.23 4.02
CA TYR A 480 15.26 7.37 3.90
C TYR A 480 16.07 7.46 5.18
N GLU A 481 16.39 6.31 5.75
CA GLU A 481 17.31 6.20 6.86
C GLU A 481 18.67 5.71 6.33
N ASN A 482 19.71 6.52 6.44
CA ASN A 482 21.03 6.26 5.86
C ASN A 482 21.00 5.93 4.35
N GLY A 483 20.04 6.50 3.60
CA GLY A 483 19.85 6.27 2.17
C GLY A 483 19.03 5.02 1.81
N TYR A 484 18.51 4.30 2.80
CA TYR A 484 17.72 3.08 2.64
C TYR A 484 16.24 3.28 3.02
N ILE A 485 15.36 2.57 2.37
CA ILE A 485 13.96 2.39 2.78
C ILE A 485 13.96 1.30 3.87
N ASN A 486 13.50 1.66 5.06
CA ASN A 486 13.49 0.75 6.22
C ASN A 486 12.44 -0.35 6.07
N GLU A 487 12.70 -1.54 6.60
CA GLU A 487 11.79 -2.69 6.58
C GLU A 487 10.42 -2.41 7.23
N ALA A 488 10.33 -1.47 8.17
CA ALA A 488 9.06 -1.05 8.74
C ALA A 488 8.08 -0.48 7.70
N HIS A 489 8.59 0.00 6.55
CA HIS A 489 7.75 0.50 5.46
C HIS A 489 6.90 -0.61 4.84
N SER A 490 7.32 -1.88 4.90
CA SER A 490 6.52 -3.02 4.41
C SER A 490 5.12 -3.07 5.03
N ILE A 491 4.99 -2.68 6.29
CA ILE A 491 3.71 -2.62 7.00
C ILE A 491 3.19 -1.19 7.22
N GLY A 492 3.79 -0.22 6.52
CA GLY A 492 3.38 1.19 6.52
C GLY A 492 3.92 2.03 7.66
N GLY A 493 5.02 1.62 8.28
CA GLY A 493 5.69 2.37 9.36
C GLY A 493 6.72 3.35 8.80
N PHE A 494 6.29 4.51 8.29
CA PHE A 494 7.14 5.59 7.79
C PHE A 494 6.46 6.96 8.00
N ASN A 495 7.10 8.07 7.61
CA ASN A 495 6.63 9.44 7.85
C ASN A 495 5.23 9.77 7.30
N GLY A 496 4.69 8.90 6.45
CA GLY A 496 3.28 8.88 6.10
C GLY A 496 2.95 9.44 4.73
N VAL A 497 1.67 9.30 4.43
CA VAL A 497 1.02 9.71 3.16
C VAL A 497 -0.28 10.45 3.46
N ASN A 498 -0.88 11.03 2.43
CA ASN A 498 -2.23 11.56 2.47
C ASN A 498 -3.18 10.78 1.55
N PRO A 499 -4.51 10.96 1.68
CA PRO A 499 -5.50 10.29 0.84
C PRO A 499 -5.31 10.53 -0.66
N LEU A 500 -4.91 11.72 -1.08
CA LEU A 500 -4.69 12.03 -2.49
C LEU A 500 -3.54 11.19 -3.07
N GLN A 501 -2.41 11.10 -2.37
CA GLN A 501 -1.28 10.26 -2.79
C GLN A 501 -1.69 8.79 -2.91
N MET A 502 -2.42 8.27 -1.91
CA MET A 502 -2.87 6.88 -1.92
C MET A 502 -3.89 6.60 -3.02
N SER A 503 -4.83 7.52 -3.24
CA SER A 503 -5.80 7.42 -4.34
C SER A 503 -5.11 7.36 -5.70
N ALA A 504 -4.14 8.24 -5.97
CA ALA A 504 -3.38 8.28 -7.21
C ALA A 504 -2.48 7.03 -7.40
N ALA A 505 -1.82 6.56 -6.33
CA ALA A 505 -1.00 5.36 -6.36
C ALA A 505 -1.83 4.12 -6.72
N TYR A 506 -3.01 3.96 -6.13
CA TYR A 506 -3.89 2.83 -6.43
C TYR A 506 -4.60 2.94 -7.79
N ALA A 507 -4.89 4.16 -8.25
CA ALA A 507 -5.37 4.39 -9.62
C ALA A 507 -4.39 3.87 -10.69
N THR A 508 -3.09 3.82 -10.35
CA THR A 508 -2.05 3.27 -11.24
C THR A 508 -2.24 1.78 -11.49
N PHE A 509 -2.63 1.00 -10.47
CA PHE A 509 -2.97 -0.40 -10.66
C PHE A 509 -4.20 -0.57 -11.56
N ALA A 510 -5.26 0.21 -11.31
CA ALA A 510 -6.48 0.17 -12.12
C ALA A 510 -6.21 0.53 -13.59
N ARG A 511 -5.21 1.37 -13.85
CA ARG A 511 -4.83 1.94 -15.18
C ARG A 511 -3.76 1.11 -15.89
N GLY A 512 -3.51 -0.13 -15.48
CA GLY A 512 -2.52 -0.99 -16.14
C GLY A 512 -1.06 -0.53 -15.93
N GLY A 513 -0.75 0.06 -14.79
CA GLY A 513 0.62 0.39 -14.39
C GLY A 513 1.11 1.79 -14.75
N VAL A 514 0.29 2.63 -15.37
CA VAL A 514 0.63 4.01 -15.73
C VAL A 514 0.21 4.96 -14.63
N TYR A 515 1.17 5.61 -13.97
CA TYR A 515 0.91 6.70 -13.03
C TYR A 515 0.61 8.00 -13.79
N ILE A 516 -0.40 8.72 -13.34
CA ILE A 516 -0.68 10.09 -13.77
C ILE A 516 -0.70 10.97 -12.51
N GLU A 517 0.09 12.06 -12.53
CA GLU A 517 0.07 13.04 -11.44
C GLU A 517 -1.36 13.57 -11.26
N PRO A 518 -1.94 13.48 -10.04
CA PRO A 518 -3.30 13.97 -9.82
C PRO A 518 -3.36 15.48 -9.96
N TYR A 519 -4.47 15.97 -10.54
CA TYR A 519 -4.70 17.41 -10.75
C TYR A 519 -6.16 17.76 -10.49
N SER A 520 -6.39 18.99 -10.02
CA SER A 520 -7.69 19.49 -9.58
C SER A 520 -8.30 20.51 -10.55
N PHE A 521 -7.55 20.94 -11.57
CA PHE A 521 -8.04 21.85 -12.62
C PHE A 521 -7.38 21.53 -13.96
N THR A 522 -8.07 21.86 -15.03
CA THR A 522 -7.60 21.64 -16.41
C THR A 522 -7.00 22.89 -17.04
N GLU A 523 -7.59 24.05 -16.72
CA GLU A 523 -7.26 25.31 -17.38
C GLU A 523 -7.46 26.50 -16.46
N ILE A 524 -6.61 27.50 -16.61
CA ILE A 524 -6.72 28.81 -15.98
C ILE A 524 -6.64 29.87 -17.09
N GLU A 525 -7.62 30.78 -17.12
CA GLU A 525 -7.54 32.03 -17.87
C GLU A 525 -7.20 33.17 -16.89
N PHE A 526 -6.03 33.79 -17.02
CA PHE A 526 -5.67 34.98 -16.25
C PHE A 526 -6.37 36.22 -16.81
N LEU A 527 -7.26 36.83 -16.02
CA LEU A 527 -8.12 37.92 -16.52
C LEU A 527 -7.36 39.24 -16.70
N ASP A 528 -6.20 39.40 -16.07
CA ASP A 528 -5.33 40.56 -16.20
C ASP A 528 -4.52 40.56 -17.50
N THR A 529 -4.11 39.39 -17.97
CA THR A 529 -3.25 39.24 -19.17
C THR A 529 -3.94 38.57 -20.36
N GLY A 530 -5.03 37.86 -20.12
CA GLY A 530 -5.67 37.00 -21.12
C GLY A 530 -4.87 35.72 -21.41
N GLU A 531 -3.79 35.45 -20.63
CA GLU A 531 -2.97 34.26 -20.77
C GLU A 531 -3.77 33.02 -20.34
N ILE A 532 -3.65 31.93 -21.08
CA ILE A 532 -4.25 30.65 -20.73
C ILE A 532 -3.16 29.68 -20.30
N TYR A 533 -3.32 29.14 -19.12
CA TYR A 533 -2.48 28.06 -18.58
C TYR A 533 -3.26 26.75 -18.60
N THR A 534 -2.75 25.73 -19.29
CA THR A 534 -3.36 24.40 -19.36
C THR A 534 -2.51 23.39 -18.61
N VAL A 535 -3.12 22.57 -17.76
CA VAL A 535 -2.43 21.53 -17.02
C VAL A 535 -2.06 20.37 -17.94
N THR A 536 -0.79 20.04 -17.95
CA THR A 536 -0.29 18.81 -18.56
C THR A 536 0.25 17.92 -17.44
N PRO A 537 -0.54 16.96 -16.93
CA PRO A 537 -0.09 16.12 -15.83
C PRO A 537 1.06 15.20 -16.26
N GLU A 538 2.02 15.02 -15.39
CA GLU A 538 3.10 14.07 -15.62
C GLU A 538 2.54 12.65 -15.72
N LYS A 539 2.98 11.90 -16.73
CA LYS A 539 2.62 10.50 -16.94
C LYS A 539 3.89 9.65 -17.01
N ARG A 540 3.87 8.51 -16.33
CA ARG A 540 4.98 7.55 -16.37
C ARG A 540 4.50 6.12 -16.16
N THR A 541 5.12 5.18 -16.86
CA THR A 541 4.91 3.75 -16.60
C THR A 541 5.74 3.36 -15.39
N VAL A 542 5.08 2.83 -14.38
CA VAL A 542 5.70 2.40 -13.12
C VAL A 542 5.90 0.89 -13.09
N MET A 543 4.96 0.16 -13.66
CA MET A 543 4.94 -1.29 -13.72
C MET A 543 4.29 -1.77 -15.01
N SER A 544 4.49 -3.03 -15.33
CA SER A 544 3.80 -3.71 -16.43
C SER A 544 2.31 -3.83 -16.19
N ASP A 545 1.54 -3.91 -17.25
CA ASP A 545 0.09 -4.16 -17.20
C ASP A 545 -0.24 -5.50 -16.53
N SER A 546 0.64 -6.50 -16.69
CA SER A 546 0.53 -7.79 -16.01
C SER A 546 0.63 -7.66 -14.50
N THR A 547 1.63 -6.91 -13.99
CA THR A 547 1.76 -6.66 -12.55
C THR A 547 0.54 -5.91 -12.01
N ALA A 548 0.12 -4.86 -12.71
CA ALA A 548 -1.06 -4.08 -12.32
C ALA A 548 -2.32 -4.96 -12.26
N TYR A 549 -2.56 -5.80 -13.28
CA TYR A 549 -3.71 -6.71 -13.30
C TYR A 549 -3.65 -7.76 -12.19
N MET A 550 -2.49 -8.35 -11.92
CA MET A 550 -2.35 -9.34 -10.85
C MET A 550 -2.65 -8.73 -9.47
N ILE A 551 -2.21 -7.49 -9.20
CA ILE A 551 -2.60 -6.76 -7.98
C ILE A 551 -4.12 -6.50 -7.96
N ASN A 552 -4.72 -6.07 -9.08
CA ASN A 552 -6.18 -5.89 -9.17
C ASN A 552 -6.92 -7.19 -8.85
N ALA A 553 -6.47 -8.32 -9.40
CA ALA A 553 -7.06 -9.63 -9.17
C ALA A 553 -7.01 -10.03 -7.69
N ILE A 554 -5.86 -9.83 -7.01
CA ILE A 554 -5.71 -10.12 -5.58
C ILE A 554 -6.64 -9.24 -4.73
N LEU A 555 -6.68 -7.94 -5.01
CA LEU A 555 -7.49 -7.01 -4.20
C LEU A 555 -8.99 -7.13 -4.49
N THR A 556 -9.37 -7.55 -5.70
CA THR A 556 -10.74 -7.93 -6.04
C THR A 556 -11.12 -9.24 -5.33
N TYR A 557 -10.21 -10.22 -5.30
CA TYR A 557 -10.40 -11.45 -4.54
C TYR A 557 -10.61 -11.16 -3.04
N ALA A 558 -9.85 -10.22 -2.45
CA ALA A 558 -10.02 -9.83 -1.05
C ALA A 558 -11.43 -9.30 -0.74
N VAL A 559 -12.05 -8.59 -1.69
CA VAL A 559 -13.44 -8.13 -1.54
C VAL A 559 -14.44 -9.26 -1.76
N LYS A 560 -14.26 -10.09 -2.80
CA LYS A 560 -15.14 -11.22 -3.13
C LYS A 560 -15.14 -12.31 -2.05
N SER A 561 -14.00 -12.56 -1.41
CA SER A 561 -13.87 -13.53 -0.31
C SER A 561 -14.38 -13.02 1.05
N GLY A 562 -14.74 -11.73 1.16
CA GLY A 562 -15.22 -11.12 2.39
C GLY A 562 -14.12 -10.67 3.37
N GLU A 563 -12.84 -10.80 3.01
CA GLU A 563 -11.73 -10.31 3.83
C GLU A 563 -11.76 -8.78 3.97
N VAL A 564 -12.24 -8.08 2.93
CA VAL A 564 -12.39 -6.62 2.92
C VAL A 564 -13.82 -6.22 2.54
N SER A 565 -14.51 -5.49 3.42
CA SER A 565 -15.83 -4.93 3.13
C SER A 565 -15.68 -3.58 2.43
N ALA A 566 -15.95 -3.53 1.12
CA ALA A 566 -15.79 -2.33 0.29
C ALA A 566 -17.11 -1.82 -0.33
N GLY A 567 -18.24 -2.40 0.03
CA GLY A 567 -19.51 -2.16 -0.69
C GLY A 567 -19.53 -2.85 -2.05
N SER A 568 -20.58 -2.64 -2.79
CA SER A 568 -20.77 -3.26 -4.11
C SER A 568 -21.50 -2.33 -5.07
N LYS A 569 -21.27 -2.55 -6.33
CA LYS A 569 -22.01 -1.97 -7.45
C LYS A 569 -22.32 -3.10 -8.44
N SER A 570 -23.53 -3.20 -8.92
CA SER A 570 -23.97 -4.29 -9.79
C SER A 570 -23.03 -4.51 -10.98
N GLY A 571 -22.50 -5.73 -11.12
CA GLY A 571 -21.61 -6.12 -12.22
C GLY A 571 -20.25 -5.40 -12.24
N THR A 572 -19.94 -4.57 -11.23
CA THR A 572 -18.68 -3.82 -11.19
C THR A 572 -17.68 -4.48 -10.24
N GLU A 573 -16.47 -4.70 -10.72
CA GLU A 573 -15.39 -5.20 -9.88
C GLU A 573 -14.85 -4.10 -8.98
N VAL A 574 -14.69 -4.46 -7.71
CA VAL A 574 -14.19 -3.58 -6.66
C VAL A 574 -12.94 -4.20 -6.05
N ALA A 575 -11.85 -3.48 -6.12
CA ALA A 575 -10.59 -3.84 -5.49
C ALA A 575 -10.38 -2.96 -4.25
N SER A 576 -9.93 -3.53 -3.13
CA SER A 576 -9.80 -2.75 -1.90
C SER A 576 -8.72 -3.30 -0.98
N LYS A 577 -8.05 -2.39 -0.26
CA LYS A 577 -7.09 -2.72 0.79
C LYS A 577 -7.30 -1.84 2.01
N THR A 578 -7.37 -2.45 3.17
CA THR A 578 -7.41 -1.76 4.47
C THR A 578 -6.00 -1.54 5.02
N GLY A 579 -5.86 -0.52 5.84
CA GLY A 579 -4.67 -0.23 6.62
C GLY A 579 -5.04 0.24 8.04
N THR A 580 -4.20 -0.08 9.00
CA THR A 580 -4.35 0.37 10.39
C THR A 580 -2.96 0.59 10.96
N SER A 581 -2.73 1.73 11.58
CA SER A 581 -1.49 1.98 12.33
C SER A 581 -1.71 1.80 13.83
N THR A 582 -0.65 1.44 14.53
CA THR A 582 -0.62 1.38 15.99
C THR A 582 -0.14 2.70 16.56
N ILE A 583 -0.42 2.96 17.83
CA ILE A 583 0.14 4.09 18.57
C ILE A 583 1.19 3.60 19.56
N PRO A 584 2.14 4.45 19.96
CA PRO A 584 3.13 4.12 20.98
C PRO A 584 2.46 3.66 22.28
N ALA A 585 3.08 2.71 22.98
CA ALA A 585 2.53 2.15 24.22
C ALA A 585 2.28 3.22 25.29
N ALA A 586 3.14 4.25 25.37
CA ALA A 586 2.98 5.37 26.29
C ALA A 586 1.70 6.18 25.99
N THR A 587 1.44 6.48 24.71
CA THR A 587 0.22 7.17 24.26
C THR A 587 -1.01 6.30 24.56
N LYS A 588 -0.93 4.99 24.29
CA LYS A 588 -2.01 4.04 24.57
C LYS A 588 -2.39 3.99 26.05
N LYS A 589 -1.39 4.06 26.95
CA LYS A 589 -1.64 4.15 28.41
C LYS A 589 -2.31 5.46 28.83
N GLY A 590 -2.12 6.53 28.10
CA GLY A 590 -2.78 7.83 28.36
C GLY A 590 -4.23 7.90 27.85
N CYS A 591 -4.72 6.88 27.17
CA CYS A 591 -6.09 6.82 26.68
C CYS A 591 -7.03 6.23 27.73
N THR A 592 -8.18 6.86 27.94
CA THR A 592 -9.19 6.43 28.93
C THR A 592 -10.40 5.73 28.29
N VAL A 593 -10.48 5.70 26.94
CA VAL A 593 -11.58 5.05 26.21
C VAL A 593 -11.42 3.51 26.24
N LYS A 594 -12.56 2.81 26.27
CA LYS A 594 -12.59 1.34 26.19
C LYS A 594 -12.54 0.88 24.72
N GLY A 595 -11.79 -0.17 24.45
CA GLY A 595 -11.71 -0.81 23.15
C GLY A 595 -10.30 -0.93 22.61
N ASP A 596 -10.17 -1.44 21.38
CA ASP A 596 -8.90 -1.53 20.69
C ASP A 596 -8.52 -0.16 20.13
N ILE A 597 -7.45 0.44 20.67
CA ILE A 597 -7.00 1.79 20.36
C ILE A 597 -5.97 1.72 19.24
N ILE A 598 -6.21 2.49 18.19
CA ILE A 598 -5.40 2.57 16.97
C ILE A 598 -4.95 4.01 16.70
N GLY A 599 -3.94 4.17 15.86
CA GLY A 599 -3.47 5.48 15.41
C GLY A 599 -4.27 6.03 14.25
N ASP A 600 -4.24 5.32 13.16
CA ASP A 600 -4.89 5.68 11.89
C ASP A 600 -5.64 4.49 11.32
N SER A 601 -6.72 4.77 10.61
CA SER A 601 -7.49 3.76 9.89
C SER A 601 -7.65 4.16 8.43
N TRP A 602 -7.19 3.30 7.53
CA TRP A 602 -7.19 3.51 6.10
C TRP A 602 -8.02 2.49 5.36
N GLN A 603 -8.59 2.90 4.26
CA GLN A 603 -9.07 2.01 3.22
C GLN A 603 -8.92 2.69 1.88
N VAL A 604 -8.20 2.03 0.98
CA VAL A 604 -8.10 2.45 -0.41
C VAL A 604 -8.88 1.48 -1.24
N THR A 605 -9.85 1.98 -1.97
CA THR A 605 -10.77 1.21 -2.78
C THR A 605 -10.78 1.79 -4.19
N TYR A 606 -10.85 0.93 -5.18
CA TYR A 606 -10.92 1.37 -6.55
C TYR A 606 -11.71 0.39 -7.44
N THR A 607 -12.17 0.93 -8.53
CA THR A 607 -12.87 0.25 -9.61
C THR A 607 -12.17 0.59 -10.93
N PRO A 608 -12.58 0.09 -12.06
CA PRO A 608 -12.05 0.56 -13.35
C PRO A 608 -12.30 2.04 -13.65
N GLU A 609 -13.17 2.74 -12.89
CA GLU A 609 -13.52 4.15 -13.13
C GLU A 609 -12.88 5.12 -12.12
N TYR A 610 -12.93 4.80 -10.82
CA TYR A 610 -12.48 5.69 -9.75
C TYR A 610 -11.64 4.97 -8.71
N SER A 611 -10.62 5.67 -8.22
CA SER A 611 -9.87 5.29 -7.03
C SER A 611 -10.18 6.27 -5.91
N TYR A 612 -10.45 5.78 -4.72
CA TYR A 612 -10.72 6.62 -3.56
C TYR A 612 -10.04 6.06 -2.31
N ALA A 613 -9.29 6.94 -1.66
CA ALA A 613 -8.62 6.65 -0.41
C ALA A 613 -9.32 7.37 0.74
N VAL A 614 -9.63 6.62 1.77
CA VAL A 614 -10.29 7.10 3.00
C VAL A 614 -9.34 6.91 4.16
N TRP A 615 -8.99 8.00 4.81
CA TRP A 615 -8.32 8.02 6.10
C TRP A 615 -9.31 8.44 7.19
N VAL A 616 -9.24 7.80 8.35
CA VAL A 616 -9.99 8.17 9.56
C VAL A 616 -9.03 8.17 10.73
N GLY A 617 -9.06 9.25 11.50
CA GLY A 617 -8.16 9.44 12.61
C GLY A 617 -8.64 10.53 13.58
N TYR A 618 -7.79 10.82 14.55
CA TYR A 618 -7.87 12.02 15.38
C TYR A 618 -6.65 12.91 15.13
N ASP A 619 -6.77 14.18 15.43
CA ASP A 619 -5.65 15.10 15.42
C ASP A 619 -4.59 14.66 16.43
N GLU A 620 -5.04 14.32 17.64
CA GLU A 620 -4.23 13.79 18.73
C GLU A 620 -4.98 12.66 19.46
N ASN A 621 -4.27 11.61 19.85
CA ASN A 621 -4.79 10.54 20.70
C ASN A 621 -4.39 10.81 22.16
N LYS A 622 -5.33 11.27 22.99
CA LYS A 622 -5.08 11.61 24.39
C LYS A 622 -6.35 11.56 25.23
N GLY A 623 -6.27 10.99 26.43
CA GLY A 623 -7.40 10.94 27.37
C GLY A 623 -8.61 10.24 26.78
N ASN A 624 -9.75 10.92 26.74
CA ASN A 624 -11.00 10.44 26.16
C ASN A 624 -11.12 10.65 24.64
N THR A 625 -10.11 11.29 24.01
CA THR A 625 -10.05 11.53 22.56
C THR A 625 -9.10 10.57 21.87
N CYS A 626 -9.21 9.27 22.14
CA CYS A 626 -8.44 8.22 21.46
C CYS A 626 -9.31 7.44 20.49
N LEU A 627 -8.72 7.18 19.30
CA LEU A 627 -9.42 6.48 18.22
C LEU A 627 -9.53 4.99 18.53
N THR A 628 -10.76 4.49 18.57
CA THR A 628 -10.99 3.04 18.64
C THR A 628 -11.20 2.46 17.25
N SER A 629 -10.77 1.23 17.05
CA SER A 629 -10.97 0.47 15.82
C SER A 629 -12.45 0.41 15.40
N THR A 630 -13.38 0.27 16.36
CA THR A 630 -14.82 0.28 16.11
C THR A 630 -15.31 1.62 15.57
N ALA A 631 -14.94 2.74 16.22
CA ALA A 631 -15.35 4.07 15.78
C ALA A 631 -14.80 4.40 14.39
N ALA A 632 -13.52 4.08 14.16
CA ALA A 632 -12.88 4.27 12.87
C ALA A 632 -13.56 3.45 11.76
N ASN A 633 -13.84 2.18 12.02
CA ASN A 633 -14.49 1.29 11.04
C ASN A 633 -15.92 1.70 10.72
N THR A 634 -16.67 2.26 11.69
CA THR A 634 -18.02 2.79 11.45
C THR A 634 -17.97 3.89 10.39
N VAL A 635 -17.07 4.86 10.53
CA VAL A 635 -16.94 5.98 9.60
C VAL A 635 -16.38 5.52 8.25
N LYS A 636 -15.24 4.83 8.28
CA LYS A 636 -14.53 4.37 7.10
C LYS A 636 -15.40 3.51 6.18
N LYS A 637 -16.04 2.47 6.75
CA LYS A 637 -16.87 1.55 5.96
C LYS A 637 -18.10 2.24 5.38
N ALA A 638 -18.72 3.17 6.11
CA ALA A 638 -19.85 3.93 5.60
C ALA A 638 -19.45 4.79 4.40
N ILE A 639 -18.35 5.55 4.52
CA ILE A 639 -17.85 6.38 3.43
C ILE A 639 -17.52 5.53 2.19
N VAL A 640 -16.75 4.46 2.37
CA VAL A 640 -16.37 3.57 1.27
C VAL A 640 -17.59 2.97 0.58
N ARG A 641 -18.57 2.47 1.33
CA ARG A 641 -19.79 1.86 0.77
C ARG A 641 -20.62 2.86 -0.03
N GLU A 642 -20.81 4.07 0.49
CA GLU A 642 -21.55 5.13 -0.19
C GLU A 642 -20.86 5.55 -1.48
N LEU A 643 -19.52 5.74 -1.44
CA LEU A 643 -18.74 6.03 -2.64
C LEU A 643 -18.85 4.89 -3.66
N THR A 644 -18.60 3.63 -3.24
CA THR A 644 -18.67 2.48 -4.15
C THR A 644 -20.03 2.41 -4.86
N TYR A 645 -21.11 2.59 -4.11
CA TYR A 645 -22.46 2.50 -4.65
C TYR A 645 -22.84 3.69 -5.54
N LYS A 646 -22.53 4.94 -5.12
CA LYS A 646 -23.07 6.15 -5.74
C LYS A 646 -22.23 6.71 -6.88
N ILE A 647 -20.88 6.59 -6.82
CA ILE A 647 -20.03 7.26 -7.80
C ILE A 647 -19.66 6.39 -9.00
N ASN A 648 -19.80 5.07 -8.89
CA ASN A 648 -19.40 4.14 -9.96
C ASN A 648 -20.59 3.73 -10.83
N SER A 649 -20.31 3.44 -12.10
CA SER A 649 -21.25 2.85 -13.03
C SER A 649 -21.39 1.33 -12.80
N THR A 650 -22.44 0.72 -13.37
CA THR A 650 -22.63 -0.72 -13.37
C THR A 650 -21.80 -1.42 -14.45
N ASN A 651 -21.52 -2.70 -14.28
CA ASN A 651 -20.89 -3.58 -15.27
C ASN A 651 -19.49 -3.09 -15.73
N LYS A 652 -18.68 -2.67 -14.78
CA LYS A 652 -17.28 -2.29 -15.00
C LYS A 652 -16.34 -3.34 -14.43
N ILE A 653 -15.55 -3.98 -15.27
CA ILE A 653 -14.57 -5.00 -14.89
C ILE A 653 -13.16 -4.58 -15.28
N PHE A 654 -12.15 -5.06 -14.56
CA PHE A 654 -10.76 -4.87 -14.94
C PHE A 654 -10.43 -5.73 -16.15
N THR A 655 -9.93 -5.12 -17.21
CA THR A 655 -9.55 -5.84 -18.43
C THR A 655 -8.28 -6.65 -18.17
N LYS A 656 -8.36 -7.97 -18.38
CA LYS A 656 -7.19 -8.85 -18.32
C LYS A 656 -6.35 -8.63 -19.57
N PRO A 657 -5.09 -8.18 -19.46
CA PRO A 657 -4.22 -8.02 -20.64
C PRO A 657 -3.74 -9.38 -21.17
N ALA A 658 -3.32 -9.42 -22.43
CA ALA A 658 -2.76 -10.62 -23.05
C ALA A 658 -1.48 -11.09 -22.35
N SER A 659 -0.73 -10.17 -21.76
CA SER A 659 0.48 -10.41 -20.96
C SER A 659 0.23 -11.20 -19.66
N VAL A 660 -1.04 -11.53 -19.34
CA VAL A 660 -1.42 -12.33 -18.16
C VAL A 660 -2.10 -13.63 -18.61
N VAL A 661 -1.56 -14.73 -18.14
CA VAL A 661 -2.12 -16.08 -18.36
C VAL A 661 -2.53 -16.71 -17.03
N THR A 662 -3.34 -17.75 -17.10
CA THR A 662 -3.78 -18.49 -15.92
C THR A 662 -3.29 -19.92 -15.99
N ALA A 663 -2.90 -20.47 -14.85
CA ALA A 663 -2.58 -21.87 -14.71
C ALA A 663 -3.13 -22.40 -13.38
N THR A 664 -3.45 -23.69 -13.35
CA THR A 664 -3.83 -24.39 -12.12
C THR A 664 -2.56 -24.97 -11.50
N ILE A 665 -2.24 -24.50 -10.30
CA ILE A 665 -1.06 -24.95 -9.57
C ILE A 665 -1.44 -25.90 -8.43
N GLU A 666 -0.49 -26.73 -8.04
CA GLU A 666 -0.60 -27.48 -6.79
C GLU A 666 -0.09 -26.63 -5.64
N LEU A 667 -0.92 -26.48 -4.62
CA LEU A 667 -0.56 -25.72 -3.41
C LEU A 667 0.56 -26.43 -2.63
N GLU A 668 1.38 -25.61 -1.95
CA GLU A 668 2.54 -26.05 -1.16
C GLU A 668 3.66 -26.67 -2.02
N THR A 669 3.72 -26.32 -3.32
CA THR A 669 4.90 -26.60 -4.15
C THR A 669 5.82 -25.39 -4.16
N ASN A 670 7.12 -25.63 -3.96
CA ASN A 670 8.17 -24.60 -4.01
C ASN A 670 9.44 -25.22 -4.59
N PRO A 671 9.89 -24.86 -5.80
CA PRO A 671 9.25 -23.89 -6.70
C PRO A 671 7.82 -24.33 -7.09
N ILE A 672 7.02 -23.36 -7.56
CA ILE A 672 5.63 -23.61 -7.97
C ILE A 672 5.60 -24.64 -9.09
N GLN A 673 4.68 -25.61 -9.01
CA GLN A 673 4.44 -26.61 -10.02
C GLN A 673 2.95 -26.64 -10.43
N LEU A 674 2.68 -27.06 -11.64
CA LEU A 674 1.31 -27.26 -12.11
C LEU A 674 0.65 -28.41 -11.34
N ALA A 675 -0.65 -28.30 -11.10
CA ALA A 675 -1.43 -29.36 -10.52
C ALA A 675 -1.70 -30.45 -11.58
N SER A 676 -1.50 -31.71 -11.21
CA SER A 676 -1.93 -32.82 -12.03
C SER A 676 -3.46 -32.96 -12.04
N GLU A 677 -3.98 -33.76 -12.96
CA GLU A 677 -5.40 -34.13 -12.96
C GLU A 677 -5.79 -34.78 -11.62
N TYR A 678 -4.87 -35.53 -11.02
CA TYR A 678 -5.06 -36.32 -9.79
C TYR A 678 -4.78 -35.55 -8.50
N THR A 679 -4.35 -34.27 -8.56
CA THR A 679 -4.23 -33.44 -7.37
C THR A 679 -5.60 -33.21 -6.72
N PRO A 680 -5.77 -33.38 -5.40
CA PRO A 680 -7.03 -33.08 -4.71
C PRO A 680 -7.47 -31.63 -4.94
N ASP A 681 -8.78 -31.40 -5.13
CA ASP A 681 -9.31 -30.08 -5.49
C ASP A 681 -8.99 -28.99 -4.45
N ASN A 682 -8.95 -29.33 -3.18
CA ASN A 682 -8.57 -28.41 -2.10
C ASN A 682 -7.07 -28.08 -2.05
N LEU A 683 -6.25 -28.80 -2.85
CA LEU A 683 -4.84 -28.50 -3.10
C LEU A 683 -4.60 -27.87 -4.47
N LYS A 684 -5.64 -27.59 -5.25
CA LYS A 684 -5.55 -26.86 -6.51
C LYS A 684 -5.88 -25.39 -6.31
N SER A 685 -5.16 -24.52 -7.02
CA SER A 685 -5.50 -23.12 -7.09
C SER A 685 -5.27 -22.60 -8.51
N VAL A 686 -6.24 -21.86 -9.04
CA VAL A 686 -6.08 -21.14 -10.30
C VAL A 686 -5.41 -19.80 -10.01
N GLU A 687 -4.25 -19.57 -10.62
CA GLU A 687 -3.41 -18.43 -10.35
C GLU A 687 -3.03 -17.70 -11.64
N TYR A 688 -2.67 -16.43 -11.50
CA TYR A 688 -2.24 -15.57 -12.60
C TYR A 688 -0.71 -15.50 -12.66
N PHE A 689 -0.21 -15.55 -13.89
CA PHE A 689 1.20 -15.49 -14.24
C PHE A 689 1.42 -14.42 -15.32
N LYS A 690 2.61 -13.83 -15.36
CA LYS A 690 3.06 -13.13 -16.56
C LYS A 690 3.24 -14.13 -17.69
N GLU A 691 2.92 -13.76 -18.91
CA GLU A 691 3.17 -14.59 -20.07
C GLU A 691 4.64 -15.03 -20.11
N GLY A 692 4.88 -16.32 -20.37
CA GLY A 692 6.22 -16.91 -20.37
C GLY A 692 6.81 -17.25 -18.99
N THR A 693 6.06 -17.06 -17.89
CA THR A 693 6.52 -17.44 -16.54
C THR A 693 5.70 -18.54 -15.88
N VAL A 694 4.79 -19.17 -16.62
CA VAL A 694 4.06 -20.34 -16.15
C VAL A 694 5.06 -21.49 -15.97
N PRO A 695 5.02 -22.22 -14.84
CA PRO A 695 5.83 -23.42 -14.68
C PRO A 695 5.56 -24.43 -15.81
N ASP A 696 6.60 -25.06 -16.32
CA ASP A 696 6.54 -26.11 -17.34
C ASP A 696 6.45 -27.52 -16.73
N THR A 697 6.62 -27.62 -15.41
CA THR A 697 6.62 -28.89 -14.67
C THR A 697 5.32 -29.10 -13.91
N GLU A 698 4.75 -30.27 -14.07
CA GLU A 698 3.64 -30.80 -13.28
C GLU A 698 4.16 -31.45 -12.01
N SER A 699 3.47 -31.28 -10.88
CA SER A 699 3.83 -31.92 -9.63
C SER A 699 3.68 -33.45 -9.72
N THR A 700 4.75 -34.15 -9.34
CA THR A 700 4.74 -35.62 -9.27
C THR A 700 4.02 -36.13 -8.03
N ARG A 701 3.80 -35.26 -7.03
CA ARG A 701 3.25 -35.64 -5.71
C ARG A 701 1.90 -36.38 -5.83
N PHE A 702 1.05 -35.94 -6.74
CA PHE A 702 -0.23 -36.60 -7.06
C PHE A 702 -0.29 -37.05 -8.52
N SER A 703 0.76 -37.68 -9.02
CA SER A 703 0.71 -38.35 -10.32
C SER A 703 -0.27 -39.52 -10.31
N LYS A 704 -0.74 -39.93 -11.49
CA LYS A 704 -1.59 -41.15 -11.63
C LYS A 704 -0.87 -42.32 -10.99
N LEU A 705 -1.57 -43.05 -10.14
CA LEU A 705 -1.03 -44.26 -9.54
C LEU A 705 -0.72 -45.33 -10.61
N SER A 706 0.47 -45.92 -10.48
CA SER A 706 0.89 -47.02 -11.38
C SER A 706 0.05 -48.25 -11.16
N VAL A 707 -0.08 -49.06 -12.20
CA VAL A 707 -0.86 -50.30 -12.17
C VAL A 707 -0.07 -51.38 -11.44
N PRO A 708 -0.67 -52.10 -10.47
CA PRO A 708 -0.04 -53.28 -9.90
C PRO A 708 0.17 -54.31 -10.99
N THR A 709 1.14 -55.22 -10.80
CA THR A 709 1.47 -56.24 -11.84
C THR A 709 1.37 -57.63 -11.28
N ASN A 710 1.39 -58.63 -12.18
CA ASN A 710 1.48 -60.05 -11.84
C ASN A 710 0.39 -60.55 -10.89
N ILE A 711 -0.86 -60.12 -11.09
CA ILE A 711 -1.96 -60.67 -10.26
C ILE A 711 -2.18 -62.16 -10.49
N LYS A 712 -2.34 -62.85 -9.40
CA LYS A 712 -2.66 -64.29 -9.38
C LYS A 712 -3.86 -64.49 -8.45
N ALA A 713 -4.64 -65.52 -8.74
CA ALA A 713 -5.79 -65.96 -7.96
C ALA A 713 -5.65 -67.46 -7.68
N ASP A 714 -5.29 -67.79 -6.46
CA ASP A 714 -5.20 -69.20 -6.03
C ASP A 714 -6.53 -69.58 -5.40
N TYR A 715 -7.29 -70.39 -6.15
CA TYR A 715 -8.57 -70.91 -5.75
C TYR A 715 -8.46 -72.31 -5.17
N VAL A 716 -8.98 -72.53 -3.99
CA VAL A 716 -9.06 -73.83 -3.37
C VAL A 716 -10.34 -74.49 -3.77
N SER A 717 -10.21 -75.54 -4.67
CA SER A 717 -11.37 -76.24 -5.26
C SER A 717 -12.30 -76.79 -4.18
N GLY A 718 -13.62 -76.56 -4.38
CA GLY A 718 -14.63 -77.03 -3.44
C GLY A 718 -14.78 -76.13 -2.19
N THR A 719 -14.06 -74.96 -2.10
CA THR A 719 -14.25 -73.95 -1.07
C THR A 719 -14.75 -72.63 -1.71
N ASN A 720 -15.21 -71.72 -0.91
CA ASN A 720 -15.54 -70.38 -1.38
C ASN A 720 -14.37 -69.39 -1.15
N ILE A 721 -13.09 -69.86 -1.22
CA ILE A 721 -11.90 -69.08 -0.83
C ILE A 721 -10.99 -68.89 -2.03
N VAL A 722 -10.65 -67.66 -2.35
CA VAL A 722 -9.64 -67.29 -3.35
C VAL A 722 -8.59 -66.36 -2.68
N THR A 723 -7.33 -66.74 -2.78
CA THR A 723 -6.22 -65.85 -2.36
C THR A 723 -5.67 -65.16 -3.58
N LEU A 724 -5.79 -63.84 -3.55
CA LEU A 724 -5.21 -62.96 -4.53
C LEU A 724 -3.80 -62.52 -4.08
N THR A 725 -2.85 -62.53 -5.01
CA THR A 725 -1.51 -61.97 -4.81
C THR A 725 -1.14 -61.15 -6.04
N TRP A 726 -0.41 -60.10 -5.84
CA TRP A 726 0.09 -59.22 -6.91
C TRP A 726 1.44 -58.59 -6.54
N ASN A 727 2.15 -58.06 -7.52
CA ASN A 727 3.28 -57.22 -7.26
C ASN A 727 2.79 -55.80 -7.06
N GLY A 728 3.19 -55.19 -5.93
CA GLY A 728 2.83 -53.80 -5.60
C GLY A 728 3.61 -52.79 -6.43
N ILE A 729 3.26 -51.54 -6.25
CA ILE A 729 4.02 -50.38 -6.75
C ILE A 729 4.77 -49.74 -5.61
N ASP A 730 5.76 -48.90 -5.93
CA ASP A 730 6.46 -48.07 -4.94
C ASP A 730 5.45 -47.12 -4.23
N THR A 731 5.75 -46.80 -2.97
CA THR A 731 4.91 -45.87 -2.21
C THR A 731 4.86 -44.51 -2.91
N PRO A 732 3.64 -44.04 -3.30
CA PRO A 732 3.50 -42.79 -4.00
C PRO A 732 4.02 -41.58 -3.23
N ASP A 733 4.58 -40.56 -3.93
CA ASP A 733 5.18 -39.35 -3.36
C ASP A 733 4.25 -38.61 -2.38
N ALA A 734 2.94 -38.63 -2.65
CA ALA A 734 1.95 -37.98 -1.80
C ALA A 734 1.97 -38.47 -0.34
N VAL A 735 2.29 -39.74 -0.11
CA VAL A 735 2.26 -40.40 1.20
C VAL A 735 3.62 -41.04 1.58
N SER A 736 4.64 -40.89 0.74
CA SER A 736 6.00 -41.38 1.00
C SER A 736 6.69 -40.50 2.06
N ASP A 737 6.96 -41.05 3.23
CA ASP A 737 7.65 -40.34 4.30
C ASP A 737 9.01 -39.81 3.86
N THR A 738 9.77 -40.60 3.10
CA THR A 738 11.09 -40.20 2.61
C THR A 738 11.01 -39.06 1.62
N PHE A 739 10.06 -39.09 0.69
CA PHE A 739 9.85 -38.00 -0.26
C PHE A 739 9.43 -36.72 0.44
N LEU A 740 8.41 -36.81 1.31
CA LEU A 740 7.89 -35.65 2.02
C LEU A 740 8.93 -35.01 2.94
N ASP A 741 9.69 -35.81 3.68
CA ASP A 741 10.75 -35.33 4.58
C ASP A 741 11.83 -34.55 3.81
N ASN A 742 12.33 -35.12 2.72
CA ASN A 742 13.31 -34.46 1.86
C ASN A 742 12.74 -33.17 1.25
N TYR A 743 11.52 -33.24 0.71
CA TYR A 743 10.86 -32.14 0.06
C TYR A 743 10.68 -30.94 1.00
N PHE A 744 10.15 -31.17 2.21
CA PHE A 744 9.95 -30.09 3.18
C PHE A 744 11.27 -29.53 3.72
N LYS A 745 12.30 -30.37 3.93
CA LYS A 745 13.63 -29.89 4.33
C LYS A 745 14.28 -28.98 3.29
N GLU A 746 14.21 -29.34 2.02
CA GLU A 746 14.79 -28.56 0.93
C GLU A 746 14.06 -27.22 0.73
N ASN A 747 12.74 -27.19 0.85
CA ASN A 747 11.93 -26.06 0.41
C ASN A 747 11.45 -25.15 1.53
N TYR A 748 11.44 -25.60 2.79
CA TYR A 748 10.88 -24.82 3.90
C TYR A 748 11.82 -24.63 5.10
N GLY A 749 13.05 -25.12 5.01
CA GLY A 749 14.13 -24.82 5.96
C GLY A 749 13.74 -25.02 7.42
N VAL A 750 13.82 -23.95 8.21
CA VAL A 750 13.51 -23.95 9.65
C VAL A 750 12.07 -24.35 9.99
N TRP A 751 11.15 -24.26 9.05
CA TRP A 751 9.74 -24.62 9.23
C TRP A 751 9.43 -26.05 8.74
N ALA A 752 10.41 -26.76 8.18
CA ALA A 752 10.23 -28.06 7.52
C ALA A 752 9.49 -29.08 8.41
N GLU A 753 9.98 -29.34 9.61
CA GLU A 753 9.39 -30.31 10.53
C GLU A 753 7.93 -30.00 10.87
N LYS A 754 7.64 -28.71 11.16
CA LYS A 754 6.28 -28.23 11.47
C LYS A 754 5.30 -28.47 10.33
N TYR A 755 5.71 -28.13 9.10
CA TYR A 755 4.81 -28.25 7.95
C TYR A 755 4.74 -29.65 7.38
N LEU A 756 5.79 -30.45 7.51
CA LEU A 756 5.73 -31.88 7.30
C LEU A 756 4.69 -32.55 8.23
N GLY A 757 4.70 -32.18 9.53
CA GLY A 757 3.70 -32.69 10.48
C GLY A 757 2.26 -32.37 10.03
N LYS A 758 2.01 -31.09 9.67
CA LYS A 758 0.69 -30.66 9.14
C LYS A 758 0.31 -31.38 7.85
N ARG A 759 1.28 -31.63 6.95
CA ARG A 759 1.03 -32.40 5.72
C ARG A 759 0.65 -33.84 6.03
N LYS A 760 1.30 -34.49 6.97
CA LYS A 760 0.95 -35.85 7.41
C LYS A 760 -0.44 -35.89 8.04
N GLU A 761 -0.80 -34.91 8.88
CA GLU A 761 -2.16 -34.76 9.42
C GLU A 761 -3.19 -34.59 8.29
N TYR A 762 -2.90 -33.72 7.32
CA TYR A 762 -3.76 -33.54 6.15
C TYR A 762 -3.92 -34.84 5.36
N ASN A 763 -2.81 -35.56 5.08
CA ASN A 763 -2.83 -36.81 4.35
C ASN A 763 -3.64 -37.84 5.09
N SER A 764 -3.46 -37.99 6.37
CA SER A 764 -4.25 -38.94 7.20
C SER A 764 -5.76 -38.66 7.12
N ALA A 765 -6.15 -37.37 7.13
CA ALA A 765 -7.56 -36.97 7.12
C ALA A 765 -8.21 -37.01 5.72
N ASN A 766 -7.44 -36.75 4.63
CA ASN A 766 -8.01 -36.49 3.30
C ASN A 766 -7.53 -37.44 2.21
N ILE A 767 -6.35 -38.05 2.36
CA ILE A 767 -5.77 -38.97 1.38
C ILE A 767 -5.94 -40.40 1.86
N GLY A 768 -5.65 -40.66 3.11
CA GLY A 768 -5.65 -41.97 3.72
C GLY A 768 -4.38 -42.77 3.40
N ASN A 769 -4.39 -44.04 3.75
CA ASN A 769 -3.27 -44.94 3.49
C ASN A 769 -3.22 -45.29 2.00
N PHE A 770 -2.02 -45.52 1.48
CA PHE A 770 -1.84 -46.13 0.18
C PHE A 770 -2.07 -47.64 0.26
N GLY A 771 -2.65 -48.23 -0.80
CA GLY A 771 -2.92 -49.65 -0.90
C GLY A 771 -3.66 -49.98 -2.19
N TYR A 772 -4.56 -50.95 -2.12
CA TYR A 772 -5.20 -51.54 -3.30
C TYR A 772 -6.70 -51.72 -3.05
N ASP A 773 -7.50 -51.24 -3.98
CA ASP A 773 -8.94 -51.55 -4.06
C ASP A 773 -9.18 -52.85 -4.80
N ILE A 774 -9.92 -53.70 -4.21
CA ILE A 774 -10.23 -55.05 -4.70
C ILE A 774 -11.70 -55.14 -5.05
N TYR A 775 -11.97 -55.64 -6.23
CA TYR A 775 -13.31 -55.82 -6.76
C TYR A 775 -13.49 -57.28 -7.26
N VAL A 776 -14.72 -57.78 -7.18
CA VAL A 776 -15.11 -59.06 -7.71
C VAL A 776 -16.26 -58.91 -8.71
N ASN A 777 -16.20 -59.65 -9.80
CA ASN A 777 -17.28 -59.75 -10.76
C ASN A 777 -17.70 -61.24 -10.87
N ASN A 778 -18.90 -61.53 -10.40
CA ASN A 778 -19.53 -62.82 -10.43
C ASN A 778 -20.63 -62.95 -11.55
N GLY A 779 -20.50 -62.10 -12.61
CA GLY A 779 -21.43 -62.07 -13.74
C GLY A 779 -22.36 -60.83 -13.77
N SER A 780 -22.41 -60.00 -12.71
CA SER A 780 -23.26 -58.82 -12.64
C SER A 780 -22.49 -57.48 -12.65
N GLY A 781 -21.22 -57.53 -13.05
CA GLY A 781 -20.32 -56.36 -12.98
C GLY A 781 -19.39 -56.40 -11.77
N TYR A 782 -18.41 -55.49 -11.74
CA TYR A 782 -17.44 -55.41 -10.66
C TYR A 782 -18.05 -54.75 -9.43
N ASN A 783 -18.08 -55.46 -8.32
CA ASN A 783 -18.48 -54.96 -7.00
C ASN A 783 -17.23 -54.77 -6.13
N TYR A 784 -17.14 -53.62 -5.44
CA TYR A 784 -16.09 -53.34 -4.46
C TYR A 784 -16.15 -54.35 -3.30
N VAL A 785 -15.00 -54.90 -2.93
CA VAL A 785 -14.89 -55.90 -1.87
C VAL A 785 -14.16 -55.36 -0.66
N ALA A 786 -12.96 -54.82 -0.87
CA ALA A 786 -12.10 -54.40 0.22
C ALA A 786 -11.02 -53.45 -0.26
N PHE A 787 -10.40 -52.76 0.69
CA PHE A 787 -9.13 -52.08 0.56
C PHE A 787 -8.05 -52.84 1.34
N SER A 788 -6.92 -53.13 0.71
CA SER A 788 -5.78 -53.79 1.35
C SER A 788 -4.55 -52.91 1.30
N THR A 789 -3.82 -52.74 2.40
CA THR A 789 -2.50 -52.09 2.43
C THR A 789 -1.37 -53.02 1.98
N GLY A 790 -1.60 -54.33 1.99
CA GLY A 790 -0.65 -55.37 1.52
C GLY A 790 -0.96 -55.79 0.06
N THR A 791 -0.09 -56.67 -0.47
CA THR A 791 -0.14 -57.20 -1.84
C THR A 791 -0.83 -58.59 -1.91
N THR A 792 -1.56 -58.94 -0.88
CA THR A 792 -2.29 -60.17 -0.72
C THR A 792 -3.69 -59.88 -0.15
N TYR A 793 -4.66 -60.63 -0.67
CA TYR A 793 -6.05 -60.55 -0.13
C TYR A 793 -6.76 -61.87 -0.25
N THR A 794 -7.42 -62.33 0.82
CA THR A 794 -8.21 -63.54 0.80
C THR A 794 -9.69 -63.20 0.70
N TYR A 795 -10.27 -63.54 -0.43
CA TYR A 795 -11.70 -63.38 -0.69
C TYR A 795 -12.45 -64.64 -0.23
N THR A 796 -13.52 -64.44 0.50
CA THR A 796 -14.47 -65.48 0.90
C THR A 796 -15.86 -65.12 0.38
N GLY A 797 -16.35 -65.85 -0.63
CA GLY A 797 -17.66 -65.59 -1.22
C GLY A 797 -17.97 -66.54 -2.40
N THR A 798 -19.12 -66.39 -3.00
CA THR A 798 -19.54 -67.27 -4.12
C THR A 798 -18.56 -67.11 -5.27
N ILE A 799 -18.00 -68.27 -5.71
CA ILE A 799 -17.10 -68.38 -6.85
C ILE A 799 -17.84 -69.18 -7.96
N THR A 800 -17.86 -68.60 -9.14
CA THR A 800 -18.41 -69.24 -10.37
C THR A 800 -17.29 -69.40 -11.40
N ASN A 801 -17.54 -70.20 -12.46
CA ASN A 801 -16.53 -70.46 -13.50
C ASN A 801 -15.98 -69.24 -14.24
N ASN A 802 -16.56 -68.04 -14.05
CA ASN A 802 -16.17 -66.77 -14.66
C ASN A 802 -15.96 -65.71 -13.65
N THR A 803 -15.71 -66.05 -12.37
CA THR A 803 -15.42 -65.02 -11.35
C THR A 803 -14.10 -64.34 -11.68
N THR A 804 -14.16 -63.01 -11.92
CA THR A 804 -13.01 -62.22 -12.23
C THR A 804 -12.77 -61.27 -11.09
N PHE A 805 -11.52 -61.18 -10.62
CA PHE A 805 -11.08 -60.18 -9.66
C PHE A 805 -10.37 -59.05 -10.36
N MET A 806 -10.54 -57.86 -9.84
CA MET A 806 -9.90 -56.68 -10.31
C MET A 806 -9.20 -55.97 -9.12
N VAL A 807 -7.96 -55.60 -9.32
CA VAL A 807 -7.16 -54.85 -8.32
C VAL A 807 -6.70 -53.58 -8.96
N LYS A 808 -6.76 -52.48 -8.20
CA LYS A 808 -6.26 -51.16 -8.57
C LYS A 808 -5.43 -50.62 -7.43
N SER A 809 -4.31 -49.96 -7.72
CA SER A 809 -3.64 -49.13 -6.73
C SER A 809 -4.55 -47.94 -6.39
N ALA A 810 -4.71 -47.60 -5.12
CA ALA A 810 -5.63 -46.57 -4.63
C ALA A 810 -5.21 -46.04 -3.27
N TYR A 811 -5.76 -44.90 -2.90
CA TYR A 811 -5.75 -44.40 -1.53
C TYR A 811 -7.04 -44.85 -0.81
N SER A 812 -6.96 -45.01 0.53
CA SER A 812 -8.12 -45.48 1.29
C SER A 812 -9.25 -44.42 1.36
N ILE A 813 -8.93 -43.13 1.33
CA ILE A 813 -9.89 -42.02 1.39
C ILE A 813 -10.02 -41.33 0.02
N PHE A 814 -8.93 -40.87 -0.59
CA PHE A 814 -8.92 -40.13 -1.85
C PHE A 814 -9.05 -41.09 -3.06
N LYS A 815 -10.25 -41.50 -3.37
CA LYS A 815 -10.55 -42.50 -4.42
C LYS A 815 -10.43 -42.00 -5.86
N ASN A 816 -10.33 -40.64 -6.05
CA ASN A 816 -10.23 -40.06 -7.39
C ASN A 816 -8.89 -40.35 -8.09
N ASN A 817 -7.85 -40.67 -7.34
CA ASN A 817 -6.58 -41.14 -7.88
C ASN A 817 -6.44 -42.64 -7.65
N ALA A 818 -6.88 -43.40 -8.61
CA ALA A 818 -6.68 -44.84 -8.65
C ALA A 818 -6.03 -45.25 -10.00
N SER A 819 -5.27 -46.34 -9.99
CA SER A 819 -4.65 -46.86 -11.20
C SER A 819 -5.69 -47.43 -12.18
N ASP A 820 -5.26 -47.66 -13.39
CA ASP A 820 -5.95 -48.57 -14.26
C ASP A 820 -6.00 -49.99 -13.63
N PRO A 821 -7.00 -50.78 -13.92
CA PRO A 821 -7.17 -52.09 -13.29
C PRO A 821 -6.25 -53.18 -13.87
N ILE A 822 -5.86 -54.07 -13.00
CA ILE A 822 -5.36 -55.37 -13.41
C ILE A 822 -6.40 -56.44 -13.02
N THR A 823 -6.57 -57.42 -13.83
CA THR A 823 -7.62 -58.44 -13.63
C THR A 823 -7.08 -59.86 -13.70
N VAL A 824 -7.72 -60.76 -12.99
CA VAL A 824 -7.49 -62.20 -13.04
C VAL A 824 -8.78 -62.93 -12.95
N THR A 825 -8.96 -63.94 -13.78
CA THR A 825 -10.15 -64.81 -13.76
C THR A 825 -9.81 -66.11 -13.06
N VAL A 826 -10.68 -66.59 -12.19
CA VAL A 826 -10.55 -67.89 -11.55
C VAL A 826 -11.01 -68.97 -12.51
N ASN A 827 -10.09 -69.82 -12.89
CA ASN A 827 -10.41 -71.03 -13.64
C ASN A 827 -10.94 -72.13 -12.68
N ALA A 828 -12.24 -72.10 -12.43
CA ALA A 828 -12.84 -73.03 -11.49
C ALA A 828 -13.03 -74.44 -12.00
N ILE A 829 -12.58 -74.74 -13.24
CA ILE A 829 -12.76 -76.02 -13.87
C ILE A 829 -11.43 -76.59 -14.39
N ASN A 830 -10.78 -77.40 -13.57
CA ASN A 830 -10.02 -78.56 -13.99
C ASN A 830 -10.08 -79.63 -12.90
N ASP A 831 -11.30 -80.08 -12.58
CA ASP A 831 -11.50 -81.35 -11.91
C ASP A 831 -11.51 -82.43 -13.00
N ASN A 832 -10.36 -83.08 -13.20
CA ASN A 832 -10.27 -84.38 -13.83
C ASN A 832 -10.95 -85.32 -12.83
N PRO A 833 -12.04 -86.05 -13.20
CA PRO A 833 -12.77 -86.89 -12.25
C PRO A 833 -12.02 -88.20 -11.95
N GLY A 834 -10.88 -88.15 -11.33
CA GLY A 834 -10.03 -89.33 -11.08
C GLY A 834 -9.54 -89.52 -9.65
N GLU A 835 -9.44 -88.48 -8.86
CA GLU A 835 -9.03 -88.57 -7.44
C GLU A 835 -9.59 -87.36 -6.64
N ASN A 836 -10.65 -87.68 -5.87
CA ASN A 836 -11.18 -86.68 -4.90
C ASN A 836 -10.36 -86.75 -3.63
N ILE A 837 -9.64 -85.67 -3.34
CA ILE A 837 -9.02 -85.48 -2.03
C ILE A 837 -10.01 -84.68 -1.14
N SER A 838 -10.55 -85.39 -0.14
CA SER A 838 -11.35 -84.85 0.94
C SER A 838 -10.47 -84.57 2.17
N VAL A 839 -10.75 -83.46 2.85
CA VAL A 839 -10.05 -83.12 4.06
C VAL A 839 -11.03 -82.68 5.13
N GLU A 840 -10.68 -83.00 6.36
CA GLU A 840 -11.41 -82.62 7.55
C GLU A 840 -10.44 -82.14 8.59
N LEU A 841 -10.84 -81.23 9.50
CA LEU A 841 -10.02 -80.85 10.56
C LEU A 841 -9.64 -81.98 11.48
N ASN A 842 -8.37 -82.23 11.75
CA ASN A 842 -7.99 -83.19 12.75
C ASN A 842 -8.01 -82.43 14.10
N GLY A 843 -8.92 -82.78 15.02
CA GLY A 843 -9.24 -82.15 16.20
C GLY A 843 -10.25 -80.99 16.12
N ALA A 844 -10.40 -80.21 17.17
CA ALA A 844 -11.46 -79.19 17.27
C ALA A 844 -11.25 -78.04 16.25
N SER A 845 -12.33 -77.46 15.76
CA SER A 845 -12.34 -76.30 14.85
C SER A 845 -12.01 -74.99 15.52
N SER A 846 -12.06 -74.92 16.84
CA SER A 846 -11.61 -73.79 17.70
C SER A 846 -10.91 -74.35 18.94
N MET A 847 -9.74 -73.79 19.29
CA MET A 847 -8.94 -74.13 20.45
C MET A 847 -8.09 -72.92 20.85
N THR A 848 -7.46 -72.95 21.99
CA THR A 848 -6.48 -71.92 22.40
C THR A 848 -5.15 -72.11 21.66
N VAL A 849 -4.33 -71.05 21.61
CA VAL A 849 -3.00 -71.07 20.97
C VAL A 849 -2.13 -72.19 21.65
N ALA A 850 -2.20 -72.29 22.98
CA ALA A 850 -1.44 -73.33 23.71
C ALA A 850 -1.93 -74.75 23.41
N GLU A 851 -3.21 -74.96 23.31
CA GLU A 851 -3.81 -76.26 22.91
C GLU A 851 -3.38 -76.63 21.49
N TYR A 852 -3.34 -75.65 20.59
CA TYR A 852 -2.89 -75.89 19.21
C TYR A 852 -1.42 -76.33 19.15
N TYR A 853 -0.52 -75.63 19.86
CA TYR A 853 0.88 -76.06 19.90
C TYR A 853 1.08 -77.46 20.51
N ASN A 854 0.33 -77.82 21.51
CA ASN A 854 0.36 -79.16 22.07
C ASN A 854 -0.23 -80.20 21.10
N PHE A 855 -1.30 -79.80 20.38
CA PHE A 855 -1.95 -80.74 19.40
C PHE A 855 -1.00 -81.07 18.24
N ILE A 856 -0.38 -80.06 17.59
CA ILE A 856 0.52 -80.23 16.45
C ILE A 856 1.81 -80.98 16.71
N LYS A 857 2.20 -81.14 17.96
CA LYS A 857 3.40 -81.89 18.32
C LYS A 857 3.33 -83.34 17.84
N ASN A 858 2.15 -83.95 17.85
CA ASN A 858 1.91 -85.31 17.61
C ASN A 858 0.83 -85.61 16.53
N ASN A 859 0.20 -84.58 16.00
CA ASN A 859 -0.90 -84.72 15.06
C ASN A 859 -0.70 -83.82 13.83
N LYS A 860 -1.12 -84.28 12.70
CA LYS A 860 -1.23 -83.46 11.50
C LYS A 860 -2.46 -82.53 11.60
N PRO A 861 -2.50 -81.36 11.02
CA PRO A 861 -3.58 -80.36 11.17
C PRO A 861 -4.89 -80.82 10.47
N LEU A 862 -4.79 -81.69 9.49
CA LEU A 862 -5.89 -82.18 8.72
C LEU A 862 -5.82 -83.72 8.65
N LYS A 863 -6.99 -84.38 8.67
CA LYS A 863 -7.16 -85.72 8.14
C LYS A 863 -7.41 -85.63 6.63
N VAL A 864 -6.68 -86.42 5.85
CA VAL A 864 -6.73 -86.41 4.39
C VAL A 864 -7.10 -87.75 3.82
N HIS A 865 -8.15 -87.78 3.09
CA HIS A 865 -8.62 -88.98 2.43
C HIS A 865 -8.56 -88.84 0.90
N SER A 866 -8.07 -89.85 0.19
CA SER A 866 -8.15 -89.98 -1.25
C SER A 866 -8.93 -91.23 -1.60
N ASN A 867 -10.07 -91.13 -2.26
CA ASN A 867 -10.96 -92.21 -2.59
C ASN A 867 -11.34 -93.13 -1.36
N ASN A 868 -11.68 -92.47 -0.23
CA ASN A 868 -11.99 -93.09 1.09
C ASN A 868 -10.84 -93.78 1.81
N ASN A 869 -9.62 -93.69 1.31
CA ASN A 869 -8.44 -94.19 2.04
C ASN A 869 -7.77 -93.08 2.79
N ASP A 870 -7.45 -93.29 4.04
CA ASP A 870 -6.70 -92.36 4.85
C ASP A 870 -5.26 -92.25 4.34
N ILE A 871 -4.88 -91.05 3.89
CA ILE A 871 -3.57 -90.70 3.37
C ILE A 871 -2.95 -89.60 4.18
N THR A 872 -3.39 -89.29 5.40
CA THR A 872 -2.96 -88.18 6.27
C THR A 872 -1.45 -88.10 6.42
N ASP A 873 -0.78 -89.25 6.56
CA ASP A 873 0.69 -89.31 6.75
C ASP A 873 1.50 -89.12 5.46
N LYS A 874 0.84 -89.29 4.29
CA LYS A 874 1.44 -89.16 2.96
C LYS A 874 1.24 -87.84 2.30
N ALA A 875 0.39 -86.94 2.88
CA ALA A 875 0.14 -85.60 2.37
C ALA A 875 1.10 -84.58 2.97
N SER A 876 1.50 -83.65 2.19
CA SER A 876 2.19 -82.45 2.68
C SER A 876 1.16 -81.34 3.04
N TYR A 877 1.47 -80.58 4.02
CA TYR A 877 0.56 -79.51 4.57
C TYR A 877 1.14 -78.14 4.44
N THR A 878 0.31 -77.19 4.07
CA THR A 878 0.59 -75.79 4.20
C THR A 878 -0.39 -75.16 5.18
N THR A 879 0.06 -74.34 6.07
CA THR A 879 -0.75 -73.55 7.04
C THR A 879 -0.36 -72.11 6.94
N THR A 880 -1.32 -71.26 6.66
CA THR A 880 -1.18 -69.79 6.72
C THR A 880 -1.92 -69.26 7.93
N CYS A 881 -1.45 -68.17 8.53
CA CYS A 881 -1.95 -67.61 9.74
C CYS A 881 -2.26 -66.10 9.53
N LEU A 882 -3.41 -65.66 10.05
CA LEU A 882 -3.79 -64.26 10.15
C LEU A 882 -4.21 -63.95 11.57
N GLU A 883 -3.81 -62.81 12.08
CA GLU A 883 -4.33 -62.29 13.33
C GLU A 883 -5.80 -61.87 13.14
N GLU A 884 -6.69 -62.32 14.02
CA GLU A 884 -8.16 -62.18 13.84
C GLU A 884 -8.59 -60.69 13.91
N LEU A 885 -7.89 -59.85 14.69
CA LEU A 885 -8.29 -58.48 14.92
C LEU A 885 -7.72 -57.52 13.88
N THR A 886 -6.47 -57.73 13.47
CA THR A 886 -5.72 -56.82 12.57
C THR A 886 -5.73 -57.28 11.12
N GLY A 887 -5.93 -58.60 10.89
CA GLY A 887 -5.79 -59.19 9.57
C GLY A 887 -4.36 -59.34 9.07
N GLU A 888 -3.36 -59.10 9.91
CA GLU A 888 -1.94 -59.18 9.55
C GLU A 888 -1.48 -60.67 9.52
N GLU A 889 -0.56 -60.94 8.60
CA GLU A 889 0.02 -62.29 8.51
C GLU A 889 0.89 -62.56 9.73
N CYS A 890 0.73 -63.75 10.29
CA CYS A 890 1.50 -64.16 11.42
C CYS A 890 2.38 -65.41 11.14
N ASN A 891 3.39 -65.64 11.97
CA ASN A 891 4.21 -66.81 11.87
C ASN A 891 3.63 -67.93 12.73
N VAL A 892 3.19 -69.01 12.12
CA VAL A 892 2.53 -70.17 12.77
C VAL A 892 3.38 -70.81 13.88
N THR A 893 4.73 -70.63 13.82
CA THR A 893 5.68 -71.17 14.82
C THR A 893 5.91 -70.27 15.99
N SER A 894 5.46 -69.01 15.96
CA SER A 894 5.69 -68.00 16.99
C SER A 894 4.44 -67.13 17.33
N MET A 895 3.27 -67.78 17.35
CA MET A 895 2.02 -67.11 17.74
C MET A 895 2.00 -66.75 19.23
N ASP A 896 1.57 -65.50 19.51
CA ASP A 896 1.36 -65.00 20.88
C ASP A 896 0.05 -65.56 21.45
N CYS A 897 0.07 -66.12 22.66
CA CYS A 897 -1.13 -66.67 23.26
C CYS A 897 -2.07 -65.61 23.83
N THR A 898 -1.74 -64.34 23.76
CA THR A 898 -2.65 -63.23 24.12
C THR A 898 -3.54 -62.73 22.96
N THR A 899 -3.28 -63.23 21.76
CA THR A 899 -3.95 -62.83 20.52
C THR A 899 -4.72 -64.01 19.90
N SER A 900 -5.84 -63.70 19.26
CA SER A 900 -6.64 -64.71 18.50
C SER A 900 -6.22 -64.72 17.04
N TYR A 901 -6.18 -65.91 16.44
CA TYR A 901 -5.70 -66.14 15.10
C TYR A 901 -6.65 -66.98 14.25
N ILE A 902 -6.64 -66.81 12.93
CA ILE A 902 -7.29 -67.66 11.97
C ILE A 902 -6.23 -68.41 11.16
N LEU A 903 -6.17 -69.70 11.36
CA LEU A 903 -5.29 -70.64 10.60
C LEU A 903 -6.04 -71.18 9.41
N THR A 904 -5.40 -71.10 8.24
CA THR A 904 -5.91 -71.70 7.04
C THR A 904 -5.01 -72.90 6.63
N HIS A 905 -5.54 -74.05 6.69
CA HIS A 905 -4.82 -75.31 6.40
C HIS A 905 -5.16 -75.82 5.00
N LYS A 906 -4.15 -76.36 4.31
CA LYS A 906 -4.26 -76.96 3.00
C LYS A 906 -3.36 -78.16 2.95
N ALA A 907 -3.86 -79.26 2.42
CA ALA A 907 -3.07 -80.50 2.18
C ALA A 907 -2.76 -80.65 0.68
N ILE A 908 -1.57 -81.18 0.33
CA ILE A 908 -1.15 -81.49 -1.02
C ILE A 908 -0.71 -82.93 -1.05
N TYR A 909 -1.25 -83.69 -2.02
CA TYR A 909 -0.88 -85.09 -2.29
C TYR A 909 -0.85 -85.35 -3.82
N ASN A 910 0.21 -86.00 -4.31
CA ASN A 910 0.43 -86.29 -5.74
C ASN A 910 0.24 -85.07 -6.65
N GLY A 911 0.71 -83.85 -6.20
CA GLY A 911 0.59 -82.64 -6.96
C GLY A 911 -0.84 -81.98 -6.96
N LYS A 912 -1.81 -82.61 -6.33
CA LYS A 912 -3.17 -82.05 -6.12
C LYS A 912 -3.31 -81.48 -4.74
N SER A 913 -4.00 -80.35 -4.64
CA SER A 913 -4.26 -79.69 -3.39
C SER A 913 -5.69 -79.85 -2.91
N SER A 914 -5.91 -80.06 -1.64
CA SER A 914 -7.23 -80.03 -1.03
C SER A 914 -7.93 -78.70 -1.07
N LYS A 915 -9.19 -78.63 -0.74
CA LYS A 915 -9.86 -77.46 -0.27
C LYS A 915 -9.13 -76.93 0.97
N THR A 916 -9.14 -75.62 1.22
CA THR A 916 -8.67 -75.03 2.47
C THR A 916 -9.71 -75.21 3.55
N ILE A 917 -9.27 -75.50 4.76
CA ILE A 917 -10.11 -75.50 5.97
C ILE A 917 -9.53 -74.56 7.02
N GLN A 918 -10.37 -73.84 7.65
CA GLN A 918 -9.97 -72.90 8.66
C GLN A 918 -10.15 -73.39 10.09
N ARG A 919 -9.25 -73.02 10.95
CA ARG A 919 -9.32 -73.21 12.40
C ARG A 919 -9.14 -71.88 13.12
N THR A 920 -10.01 -71.58 14.06
CA THR A 920 -9.86 -70.37 14.87
C THR A 920 -9.05 -70.74 16.14
N LEU A 921 -8.03 -69.98 16.41
CA LEU A 921 -7.30 -70.06 17.68
C LEU A 921 -7.72 -68.88 18.53
N LYS A 922 -8.25 -69.12 19.69
CA LYS A 922 -8.60 -68.07 20.67
C LYS A 922 -7.38 -67.75 21.51
N ALA A 923 -7.30 -66.49 21.95
CA ALA A 923 -6.33 -66.14 22.96
C ALA A 923 -6.43 -67.08 24.17
N GLY A 924 -5.30 -67.61 24.61
CA GLY A 924 -5.22 -68.51 25.74
C GLY A 924 -3.88 -69.28 25.79
N CYS A 925 -3.20 -69.18 26.93
CA CYS A 925 -1.93 -69.86 27.20
C CYS A 925 -2.16 -71.26 27.83
#